data_ddcee99c9fbf5290f8af0a6aca700a4d
#
_entry.id   ddcee99c9fbf5290f8af0a6aca700a4d
#
_cell.length_a   1.000
_cell.length_b   1.000
_cell.length_c   1.000
_cell.angle_alpha   90.00
_cell.angle_beta   90.00
_cell.angle_gamma   90.00
#
_symmetry.space_group_name_H-M   'P 1'
#
loop_
_entity.id
_entity.type
_entity.pdbx_description
1 polymer ?
#
loop_
_entity_poly.entity_id
_entity_poly.type
_entity_poly.pdbx_seq_one_letter_code
_entity_poly.pdbx_strand_id
1 'polypeptide(L)'
;MRKGPTMNRPEYQSVGKSVRKKDAMQQLLGKPLYTEDIVRDALVVKLLRSPHANAIVETIDTSKAKKVAGVVDVFTWEDVPNERFSNAGQTYPETSPYDRLIIDRHVRFVGDVVAIVAAENEAAANKALERIKVTYDVLEPVLDFRTAKDNPVLVHPEDNWRMLCDLGGDNTRNLVGTTADEGGDIEAVLADCDIVLERTYHTKAYNQAMMETFRTYTELDRYGRLHVISSTQVVFHVRRILSNALGIPKGRIRVEKPRIGGGFGAKQTAVCEVYPAFVTMKTGRAAMCVYTREESQTCGSPRHEMEITVRLGANSDGRIRALGVTTLSNSGAYGEHGWATVGLTGHKSIPLYTGSLEAFKFTANVVYTNMQPSGAYRGFGATQGQFAVETTVNELAEKLGRDPVELREQNMVREGMEMPAYFGEIANACALDRCLKHCADMFDWKAKYPVRDMGNGKVRAAGVGMSMQGSGISGIDVGSVTIKLNDDGTYMLIIGAADMGTGCDTILAQMVAEHMDCSVDDVFVFGADTDASPYDSGSYASSTTYVTGMAVQKACTQLKERLCAIAAEALECDANELSFEDGRVVREATGEEMSLVDVATKSQVSNCLAPEATAMHSSPVSPPPFMVGMAEIELDRETGVVEVLNYASVVDCGIPINPALARIQAEGGIVQGIGHTLMEDVTRTPKGRIRESSLFTYRLPTRLDTGRIRVEFENSYEPTGPFGAKSIGEIVINTPAPAITQAIYRATGVWHRELPILPEHIVLAKPEE
;
A
#
# COMPACT_ATOMS: atom_id res chain seq x y z
N MET A 1 37.49 20.08 1.52
CA MET A 1 36.34 19.31 2.02
C MET A 1 35.84 19.99 3.29
N ARG A 2 34.80 20.82 3.20
CA ARG A 2 34.12 21.34 4.38
C ARG A 2 33.02 20.32 4.74
N LYS A 3 33.18 19.63 5.89
CA LYS A 3 32.07 18.89 6.52
C LYS A 3 30.97 19.92 6.77
N GLY A 4 29.81 19.72 6.19
CA GLY A 4 28.61 20.49 6.53
C GLY A 4 28.34 20.37 8.04
N PRO A 5 27.53 21.27 8.63
CA PRO A 5 27.26 21.24 10.05
C PRO A 5 26.66 19.89 10.41
N THR A 6 27.43 19.09 11.18
CA THR A 6 26.90 17.93 11.88
C THR A 6 25.87 18.47 12.87
N MET A 7 24.56 18.37 12.55
CA MET A 7 23.58 18.48 13.62
C MET A 7 24.00 17.49 14.72
N ASN A 8 24.05 17.96 15.97
CA ASN A 8 24.18 17.09 17.14
C ASN A 8 22.96 16.16 17.12
N ARG A 9 23.13 14.98 16.56
CA ARG A 9 22.07 13.95 16.53
C ARG A 9 22.03 13.31 17.91
N PRO A 10 20.83 13.13 18.49
CA PRO A 10 20.72 12.31 19.70
C PRO A 10 21.28 10.91 19.40
N GLU A 11 22.10 10.40 20.26
CA GLU A 11 22.58 9.03 20.17
C GLU A 11 21.53 8.12 20.80
N TYR A 12 20.79 7.40 19.96
CA TYR A 12 19.73 6.48 20.40
C TYR A 12 20.32 5.12 20.81
N GLN A 13 19.70 4.49 21.81
CA GLN A 13 20.10 3.17 22.31
C GLN A 13 19.47 2.04 21.48
N SER A 14 18.20 2.16 21.14
CA SER A 14 17.40 1.16 20.42
C SER A 14 17.06 1.60 18.99
N VAL A 15 16.66 2.86 18.81
CA VAL A 15 16.33 3.44 17.50
C VAL A 15 17.59 3.55 16.64
N GLY A 16 17.47 3.25 15.34
CA GLY A 16 18.61 3.23 14.41
C GLY A 16 19.47 1.98 14.52
N LYS A 17 19.10 1.02 15.34
CA LYS A 17 19.81 -0.26 15.48
C LYS A 17 19.07 -1.38 14.73
N SER A 18 19.84 -2.31 14.17
CA SER A 18 19.33 -3.50 13.47
C SER A 18 18.95 -4.59 14.49
N VAL A 19 17.86 -4.37 15.19
CA VAL A 19 17.33 -5.35 16.15
C VAL A 19 16.65 -6.49 15.37
N ARG A 20 16.78 -7.72 15.86
CA ARG A 20 16.11 -8.89 15.29
C ARG A 20 14.58 -8.70 15.37
N LYS A 21 13.88 -9.06 14.30
CA LYS A 21 12.41 -9.08 14.29
C LYS A 21 11.90 -9.96 15.44
N LYS A 22 10.99 -9.44 16.27
CA LYS A 22 10.55 -10.10 17.52
C LYS A 22 10.01 -11.51 17.32
N ASP A 23 9.30 -11.75 16.23
CA ASP A 23 8.71 -13.05 15.90
C ASP A 23 9.57 -13.92 14.96
N ALA A 24 10.79 -13.47 14.58
CA ALA A 24 11.62 -14.17 13.59
C ALA A 24 11.92 -15.62 13.97
N MET A 25 12.29 -15.87 15.23
CA MET A 25 12.59 -17.21 15.70
C MET A 25 11.35 -18.10 15.70
N GLN A 26 10.20 -17.54 16.11
CA GLN A 26 8.94 -18.27 16.13
C GLN A 26 8.49 -18.64 14.70
N GLN A 27 8.69 -17.73 13.73
CA GLN A 27 8.42 -18.02 12.32
C GLN A 27 9.26 -19.17 11.78
N LEU A 28 10.56 -19.19 12.08
CA LEU A 28 11.46 -20.28 11.69
C LEU A 28 11.08 -21.63 12.33
N LEU A 29 10.47 -21.60 13.51
CA LEU A 29 9.99 -22.78 14.21
C LEU A 29 8.55 -23.19 13.81
N GLY A 30 7.93 -22.50 12.87
CA GLY A 30 6.56 -22.78 12.42
C GLY A 30 5.49 -22.56 13.49
N LYS A 31 5.70 -21.59 14.41
CA LYS A 31 4.77 -21.32 15.53
C LYS A 31 3.67 -20.30 15.23
N PRO A 32 3.86 -19.30 14.31
CA PRO A 32 2.81 -18.33 14.03
C PRO A 32 1.56 -19.00 13.48
N LEU A 33 0.41 -18.49 13.91
CA LEU A 33 -0.89 -18.96 13.43
C LEU A 33 -1.42 -18.01 12.34
N TYR A 34 -1.65 -18.56 11.17
CA TYR A 34 -2.38 -17.92 10.08
C TYR A 34 -3.87 -18.27 10.19
N THR A 35 -4.71 -17.62 9.42
CA THR A 35 -6.18 -17.82 9.54
C THR A 35 -6.58 -19.30 9.44
N GLU A 36 -5.99 -20.08 8.55
CA GLU A 36 -6.31 -21.52 8.40
C GLU A 36 -5.80 -22.40 9.55
N ASP A 37 -4.76 -21.97 10.28
CA ASP A 37 -4.19 -22.74 11.38
C ASP A 37 -5.07 -22.68 12.65
N ILE A 38 -5.92 -21.63 12.76
CA ILE A 38 -6.74 -21.37 13.94
C ILE A 38 -8.01 -22.22 13.94
N VAL A 39 -8.50 -22.57 12.77
CA VAL A 39 -9.83 -23.17 12.57
C VAL A 39 -9.82 -24.67 12.77
N ARG A 40 -10.80 -25.18 13.54
CA ARG A 40 -10.96 -26.63 13.80
C ARG A 40 -12.24 -27.23 13.23
N ASP A 41 -13.34 -26.46 13.19
CA ASP A 41 -14.64 -26.94 12.71
C ASP A 41 -15.43 -25.75 12.14
N ALA A 42 -15.50 -25.66 10.84
CA ALA A 42 -16.20 -24.58 10.14
C ALA A 42 -16.80 -25.08 8.83
N LEU A 43 -17.92 -24.49 8.42
CA LEU A 43 -18.46 -24.67 7.08
C LEU A 43 -17.45 -24.13 6.06
N VAL A 44 -17.20 -24.89 5.02
CA VAL A 44 -16.45 -24.45 3.86
C VAL A 44 -17.36 -23.61 2.98
N VAL A 45 -16.93 -22.37 2.72
CA VAL A 45 -17.64 -21.44 1.84
C VAL A 45 -16.94 -21.39 0.49
N LYS A 46 -17.64 -21.75 -0.57
CA LYS A 46 -17.19 -21.63 -1.97
C LYS A 46 -18.16 -20.77 -2.77
N LEU A 47 -17.64 -20.09 -3.77
CA LEU A 47 -18.35 -19.07 -4.54
C LEU A 47 -18.54 -19.52 -5.99
N LEU A 48 -19.79 -19.51 -6.47
CA LEU A 48 -20.05 -19.62 -7.90
C LEU A 48 -19.72 -18.29 -8.56
N ARG A 49 -18.88 -18.32 -9.59
CA ARG A 49 -18.41 -17.14 -10.28
C ARG A 49 -19.04 -16.99 -11.66
N SER A 50 -19.33 -15.76 -12.06
CA SER A 50 -19.83 -15.43 -13.39
C SER A 50 -18.81 -15.74 -14.47
N PRO A 51 -19.20 -16.43 -15.56
CA PRO A 51 -18.38 -16.57 -16.77
C PRO A 51 -18.49 -15.37 -17.72
N HIS A 52 -19.39 -14.41 -17.42
CA HIS A 52 -19.70 -13.26 -18.26
C HIS A 52 -19.18 -11.97 -17.63
N ALA A 53 -18.73 -11.06 -18.49
CA ALA A 53 -18.25 -9.75 -18.09
C ALA A 53 -19.39 -8.77 -17.75
N ASN A 54 -20.55 -8.92 -18.43
CA ASN A 54 -21.74 -8.12 -18.19
C ASN A 54 -22.98 -8.99 -18.48
N ALA A 55 -23.78 -9.27 -17.47
CA ALA A 55 -24.99 -10.06 -17.63
C ALA A 55 -25.98 -9.90 -16.46
N ILE A 56 -27.26 -10.10 -16.73
CA ILE A 56 -28.29 -10.23 -15.69
C ILE A 56 -28.55 -11.72 -15.45
N VAL A 57 -28.52 -12.15 -14.19
CA VAL A 57 -28.94 -13.49 -13.80
C VAL A 57 -30.46 -13.55 -13.93
N GLU A 58 -30.99 -14.22 -14.97
CA GLU A 58 -32.44 -14.38 -15.19
C GLU A 58 -33.01 -15.39 -14.20
N THR A 59 -32.42 -16.59 -14.16
CA THR A 59 -32.82 -17.66 -13.26
C THR A 59 -31.63 -18.40 -12.68
N ILE A 60 -31.79 -18.89 -11.45
CA ILE A 60 -30.79 -19.71 -10.78
C ILE A 60 -31.50 -20.90 -10.08
N ASP A 61 -31.17 -22.12 -10.48
CA ASP A 61 -31.70 -23.34 -9.87
C ASP A 61 -30.65 -23.99 -8.97
N THR A 62 -30.83 -23.85 -7.67
CA THR A 62 -29.99 -24.42 -6.61
C THR A 62 -30.50 -25.75 -6.07
N SER A 63 -31.67 -26.24 -6.53
CA SER A 63 -32.42 -27.38 -5.98
C SER A 63 -31.60 -28.69 -5.93
N LYS A 64 -30.78 -28.93 -6.94
CA LYS A 64 -29.89 -30.11 -7.01
C LYS A 64 -28.64 -29.92 -6.15
N ALA A 65 -28.10 -28.70 -6.05
CA ALA A 65 -26.96 -28.38 -5.23
C ALA A 65 -27.30 -28.55 -3.75
N LYS A 66 -28.45 -28.07 -3.29
CA LYS A 66 -28.92 -28.21 -1.89
C LYS A 66 -29.13 -29.68 -1.47
N LYS A 67 -29.28 -30.62 -2.44
CA LYS A 67 -29.43 -32.07 -2.15
C LYS A 67 -28.10 -32.83 -2.09
N VAL A 68 -26.98 -32.19 -2.32
CA VAL A 68 -25.64 -32.82 -2.19
C VAL A 68 -25.38 -33.09 -0.72
N ALA A 69 -25.02 -34.32 -0.38
CA ALA A 69 -24.72 -34.69 0.99
C ALA A 69 -23.54 -33.86 1.53
N GLY A 70 -23.71 -33.27 2.72
CA GLY A 70 -22.75 -32.36 3.34
C GLY A 70 -22.92 -30.89 2.94
N VAL A 71 -23.85 -30.55 2.05
CA VAL A 71 -24.25 -29.15 1.80
C VAL A 71 -25.25 -28.71 2.87
N VAL A 72 -24.98 -27.58 3.49
CA VAL A 72 -25.84 -26.96 4.51
C VAL A 72 -26.83 -26.02 3.85
N ASP A 73 -26.36 -25.13 2.97
CA ASP A 73 -27.22 -24.26 2.17
C ASP A 73 -26.50 -23.70 0.95
N VAL A 74 -27.28 -23.11 0.03
CA VAL A 74 -26.81 -22.37 -1.14
C VAL A 74 -27.60 -21.07 -1.21
N PHE A 75 -26.88 -19.95 -1.16
CA PHE A 75 -27.47 -18.61 -1.15
C PHE A 75 -27.25 -17.90 -2.48
N THR A 76 -28.21 -17.08 -2.85
CA THR A 76 -28.28 -16.31 -4.10
C THR A 76 -28.53 -14.83 -3.80
N TRP A 77 -28.66 -14.01 -4.84
CA TRP A 77 -29.03 -12.61 -4.71
C TRP A 77 -30.37 -12.37 -3.98
N GLU A 78 -31.26 -13.35 -3.94
CA GLU A 78 -32.55 -13.28 -3.22
C GLU A 78 -32.40 -13.40 -1.69
N ASP A 79 -31.30 -13.96 -1.21
CA ASP A 79 -31.06 -14.27 0.20
C ASP A 79 -30.29 -13.17 0.95
N VAL A 80 -29.63 -12.27 0.24
CA VAL A 80 -28.73 -11.24 0.78
C VAL A 80 -29.45 -9.89 0.96
N PRO A 81 -28.95 -9.00 1.84
CA PRO A 81 -29.44 -7.62 1.94
C PRO A 81 -29.31 -6.88 0.61
N ASN A 82 -30.34 -6.09 0.25
CA ASN A 82 -30.35 -5.26 -0.96
C ASN A 82 -29.86 -3.82 -0.65
N GLU A 83 -28.86 -3.70 0.21
CA GLU A 83 -28.22 -2.43 0.56
C GLU A 83 -26.79 -2.39 0.03
N ARG A 84 -26.50 -1.37 -0.81
CA ARG A 84 -25.15 -1.21 -1.35
C ARG A 84 -24.19 -0.71 -0.29
N PHE A 85 -22.98 -1.24 -0.34
CA PHE A 85 -21.89 -0.86 0.53
C PHE A 85 -20.62 -0.59 -0.27
N SER A 86 -19.68 0.13 0.34
CA SER A 86 -18.32 0.24 -0.18
C SER A 86 -17.46 -0.89 0.36
N ASN A 87 -16.74 -1.59 -0.53
CA ASN A 87 -15.82 -2.68 -0.16
C ASN A 87 -14.44 -2.17 0.29
N ALA A 88 -14.20 -0.89 0.13
CA ALA A 88 -12.99 -0.20 0.50
C ALA A 88 -13.32 1.05 1.32
N GLY A 89 -12.35 1.88 1.56
CA GLY A 89 -12.53 3.14 2.27
C GLY A 89 -11.44 3.34 3.30
N GLN A 90 -10.82 4.50 3.24
CA GLN A 90 -9.67 4.85 4.08
C GLN A 90 -10.08 5.75 5.24
N THR A 91 -11.25 6.39 5.15
CA THR A 91 -11.73 7.37 6.11
C THR A 91 -13.23 7.26 6.34
N TYR A 92 -13.80 8.19 7.07
CA TYR A 92 -15.23 8.42 7.13
C TYR A 92 -15.49 9.93 7.11
N PRO A 93 -16.34 10.43 6.21
CA PRO A 93 -17.05 9.68 5.18
C PRO A 93 -16.10 9.03 4.16
N GLU A 94 -16.49 7.84 3.66
CA GLU A 94 -15.68 7.10 2.69
C GLU A 94 -15.60 7.85 1.34
N THR A 95 -14.38 7.90 0.79
CA THR A 95 -14.13 8.42 -0.57
C THR A 95 -14.46 7.41 -1.68
N SER A 96 -14.80 6.18 -1.31
CA SER A 96 -15.15 5.09 -2.21
C SER A 96 -16.66 5.01 -2.42
N PRO A 97 -17.15 4.69 -3.64
CA PRO A 97 -18.58 4.60 -3.89
C PRO A 97 -19.23 3.41 -3.19
N TYR A 98 -20.52 3.55 -2.90
CA TYR A 98 -21.40 2.48 -2.44
C TYR A 98 -22.02 1.85 -3.69
N ASP A 99 -21.29 0.92 -4.29
CA ASP A 99 -21.60 0.32 -5.60
C ASP A 99 -21.75 -1.21 -5.56
N ARG A 100 -21.47 -1.86 -4.41
CA ARG A 100 -21.43 -3.33 -4.28
C ARG A 100 -22.58 -3.86 -3.42
N LEU A 101 -23.12 -5.03 -3.81
CA LEU A 101 -23.93 -5.92 -2.97
C LEU A 101 -23.12 -7.18 -2.61
N ILE A 102 -23.54 -7.95 -1.60
CA ILE A 102 -22.90 -9.26 -1.27
C ILE A 102 -22.99 -10.20 -2.48
N ILE A 103 -24.17 -10.31 -3.08
CA ILE A 103 -24.43 -10.93 -4.38
C ILE A 103 -25.37 -10.00 -5.12
N ASP A 104 -25.00 -9.62 -6.34
CA ASP A 104 -25.86 -8.84 -7.22
C ASP A 104 -26.46 -9.72 -8.33
N ARG A 105 -27.68 -9.44 -8.71
CA ARG A 105 -28.31 -10.06 -9.89
C ARG A 105 -27.63 -9.61 -11.18
N HIS A 106 -27.10 -8.39 -11.23
CA HIS A 106 -26.29 -7.86 -12.31
C HIS A 106 -24.81 -8.18 -12.05
N VAL A 107 -24.24 -9.12 -12.79
CA VAL A 107 -22.81 -9.43 -12.75
C VAL A 107 -22.06 -8.52 -13.69
N ARG A 108 -20.91 -7.97 -13.22
CA ARG A 108 -20.21 -6.86 -13.86
C ARG A 108 -18.80 -7.18 -14.34
N PHE A 109 -18.27 -8.37 -14.00
CA PHE A 109 -16.99 -8.84 -14.52
C PHE A 109 -16.93 -10.37 -14.52
N VAL A 110 -16.03 -10.95 -15.31
CA VAL A 110 -15.75 -12.39 -15.28
C VAL A 110 -15.08 -12.75 -13.96
N GLY A 111 -15.82 -13.43 -13.09
CA GLY A 111 -15.40 -13.74 -11.71
C GLY A 111 -16.29 -13.12 -10.63
N ASP A 112 -17.26 -12.30 -10.98
CA ASP A 112 -18.24 -11.76 -10.03
C ASP A 112 -19.07 -12.86 -9.38
N VAL A 113 -19.53 -12.65 -8.14
CA VAL A 113 -20.17 -13.70 -7.34
C VAL A 113 -21.64 -13.85 -7.72
N VAL A 114 -22.05 -15.08 -8.02
CA VAL A 114 -23.42 -15.45 -8.42
C VAL A 114 -24.16 -16.20 -7.33
N ALA A 115 -23.44 -17.05 -6.58
CA ALA A 115 -23.99 -17.80 -5.45
C ALA A 115 -22.92 -18.14 -4.42
N ILE A 116 -23.35 -18.34 -3.17
CA ILE A 116 -22.52 -18.80 -2.06
C ILE A 116 -22.95 -20.20 -1.67
N VAL A 117 -22.05 -21.16 -1.66
CA VAL A 117 -22.25 -22.53 -1.18
C VAL A 117 -21.62 -22.68 0.19
N ALA A 118 -22.40 -23.12 1.18
CA ALA A 118 -21.96 -23.48 2.50
C ALA A 118 -22.06 -25.01 2.71
N ALA A 119 -20.94 -25.68 2.95
CA ALA A 119 -20.89 -27.13 3.10
C ALA A 119 -19.96 -27.58 4.23
N GLU A 120 -20.11 -28.80 4.72
CA GLU A 120 -19.30 -29.38 5.80
C GLU A 120 -17.88 -29.73 5.36
N ASN A 121 -17.62 -29.82 4.05
CA ASN A 121 -16.29 -30.07 3.51
C ASN A 121 -16.19 -29.56 2.06
N GLU A 122 -14.96 -29.44 1.60
CA GLU A 122 -14.65 -28.90 0.28
C GLU A 122 -15.18 -29.76 -0.87
N ALA A 123 -15.17 -31.07 -0.73
CA ALA A 123 -15.68 -31.97 -1.77
C ALA A 123 -17.18 -31.79 -1.98
N ALA A 124 -17.95 -31.65 -0.90
CA ALA A 124 -19.39 -31.36 -0.96
C ALA A 124 -19.64 -29.99 -1.58
N ALA A 125 -18.87 -28.96 -1.19
CA ALA A 125 -18.99 -27.61 -1.74
C ALA A 125 -18.73 -27.57 -3.24
N ASN A 126 -17.63 -28.18 -3.71
CA ASN A 126 -17.27 -28.24 -5.13
C ASN A 126 -18.33 -28.99 -5.94
N LYS A 127 -18.81 -30.13 -5.45
CA LYS A 127 -19.87 -30.89 -6.09
C LYS A 127 -21.20 -30.11 -6.18
N ALA A 128 -21.49 -29.27 -5.18
CA ALA A 128 -22.66 -28.41 -5.18
C ALA A 128 -22.54 -27.31 -6.24
N LEU A 129 -21.39 -26.66 -6.38
CA LEU A 129 -21.12 -25.65 -7.42
C LEU A 129 -21.45 -26.19 -8.83
N GLU A 130 -21.03 -27.44 -9.13
CA GLU A 130 -21.28 -28.09 -10.42
C GLU A 130 -22.77 -28.36 -10.67
N ARG A 131 -23.64 -28.36 -9.64
CA ARG A 131 -25.04 -28.67 -9.72
C ARG A 131 -25.96 -27.44 -9.79
N ILE A 132 -25.42 -26.26 -9.58
CA ILE A 132 -26.14 -24.99 -9.74
C ILE A 132 -26.30 -24.74 -11.24
N LYS A 133 -27.52 -24.40 -11.67
CA LYS A 133 -27.78 -23.99 -13.05
C LYS A 133 -28.17 -22.54 -13.08
N VAL A 134 -27.54 -21.78 -13.93
CA VAL A 134 -27.80 -20.34 -14.10
C VAL A 134 -28.12 -20.05 -15.55
N THR A 135 -29.17 -19.27 -15.78
CA THR A 135 -29.48 -18.66 -17.07
C THR A 135 -29.14 -17.17 -17.00
N TYR A 136 -28.47 -16.69 -18.01
CA TYR A 136 -28.01 -15.28 -18.09
C TYR A 136 -28.63 -14.60 -19.32
N ASP A 137 -29.09 -13.38 -19.13
CA ASP A 137 -29.24 -12.41 -20.21
C ASP A 137 -27.87 -11.67 -20.33
N VAL A 138 -27.13 -11.99 -21.39
CA VAL A 138 -25.79 -11.51 -21.61
C VAL A 138 -25.83 -10.17 -22.31
N LEU A 139 -25.27 -9.16 -21.66
CA LEU A 139 -25.22 -7.78 -22.13
C LEU A 139 -23.87 -7.45 -22.78
N GLU A 140 -23.84 -6.37 -23.57
CA GLU A 140 -22.61 -5.82 -24.13
C GLU A 140 -21.72 -5.30 -23.00
N PRO A 141 -20.43 -5.71 -22.92
CA PRO A 141 -19.52 -5.22 -21.88
C PRO A 141 -18.69 -4.03 -22.36
N VAL A 142 -18.37 -3.12 -21.43
CA VAL A 142 -17.37 -2.08 -21.61
C VAL A 142 -16.03 -2.62 -21.14
N LEU A 143 -15.14 -3.02 -22.04
CA LEU A 143 -13.84 -3.63 -21.73
C LEU A 143 -12.63 -2.73 -22.00
N ASP A 144 -12.78 -1.67 -22.80
CA ASP A 144 -11.75 -0.66 -23.00
C ASP A 144 -12.06 0.58 -22.15
N PHE A 145 -11.22 0.85 -21.16
CA PHE A 145 -11.41 1.97 -20.26
C PHE A 145 -11.30 3.34 -20.95
N ARG A 146 -10.61 3.43 -22.08
CA ARG A 146 -10.49 4.65 -22.88
C ARG A 146 -11.82 5.10 -23.46
N THR A 147 -12.74 4.18 -23.67
CA THR A 147 -14.07 4.43 -24.22
C THR A 147 -15.18 4.34 -23.17
N ALA A 148 -14.82 4.16 -21.90
CA ALA A 148 -15.78 3.90 -20.82
C ALA A 148 -16.53 5.16 -20.38
N LYS A 149 -15.81 6.29 -20.27
CA LYS A 149 -16.43 7.56 -19.91
C LYS A 149 -17.45 7.98 -20.96
N ASP A 150 -18.65 8.36 -20.48
CA ASP A 150 -19.77 8.76 -21.33
C ASP A 150 -20.24 7.66 -22.33
N ASN A 151 -19.90 6.39 -22.08
CA ASN A 151 -20.36 5.25 -22.85
C ASN A 151 -21.87 5.02 -22.63
N PRO A 152 -22.67 4.72 -23.67
CA PRO A 152 -24.09 4.44 -23.51
C PRO A 152 -24.37 3.16 -22.71
N VAL A 153 -23.43 2.23 -22.65
CA VAL A 153 -23.50 1.05 -21.78
C VAL A 153 -22.99 1.43 -20.39
N LEU A 154 -23.88 1.37 -19.40
CA LEU A 154 -23.55 1.70 -18.01
C LEU A 154 -23.18 0.44 -17.22
N VAL A 155 -22.06 0.52 -16.51
CA VAL A 155 -21.62 -0.54 -15.58
C VAL A 155 -22.49 -0.54 -14.32
N HIS A 156 -22.90 0.65 -13.85
CA HIS A 156 -23.78 0.86 -12.70
C HIS A 156 -25.00 1.70 -13.08
N PRO A 157 -26.05 1.09 -13.70
CA PRO A 157 -27.26 1.81 -14.09
C PRO A 157 -28.24 2.04 -12.94
N GLU A 158 -27.98 1.51 -11.74
CA GLU A 158 -28.91 1.52 -10.61
C GLU A 158 -29.01 2.89 -9.91
N ASP A 159 -30.23 3.26 -9.51
CA ASP A 159 -30.52 4.52 -8.83
C ASP A 159 -30.02 4.59 -7.38
N ASN A 160 -29.72 3.45 -6.75
CA ASN A 160 -29.23 3.39 -5.37
C ASN A 160 -27.68 3.41 -5.26
N TRP A 161 -26.99 3.64 -6.36
CA TRP A 161 -25.58 4.00 -6.34
C TRP A 161 -25.39 5.35 -5.64
N ARG A 162 -24.36 5.50 -4.81
CA ARG A 162 -24.06 6.76 -4.13
C ARG A 162 -22.62 6.88 -3.68
N MET A 163 -22.20 8.12 -3.49
CA MET A 163 -20.97 8.48 -2.76
C MET A 163 -21.32 9.30 -1.53
N LEU A 164 -20.49 9.20 -0.48
CA LEU A 164 -20.62 10.03 0.73
C LEU A 164 -19.89 11.35 0.63
N CYS A 165 -18.99 11.50 -0.34
CA CYS A 165 -18.22 12.69 -0.64
C CYS A 165 -18.46 13.08 -2.11
N ASP A 166 -18.53 14.37 -2.40
CA ASP A 166 -18.56 14.88 -3.77
C ASP A 166 -17.13 14.89 -4.33
N LEU A 167 -16.80 13.88 -5.11
CA LEU A 167 -15.50 13.71 -5.75
C LEU A 167 -15.62 13.60 -7.28
N GLY A 168 -16.71 14.16 -7.84
CA GLY A 168 -17.00 14.13 -9.27
C GLY A 168 -17.40 12.76 -9.81
N GLY A 169 -17.86 11.86 -8.93
CA GLY A 169 -18.39 10.54 -9.32
C GLY A 169 -19.78 10.67 -9.93
N ASP A 170 -20.01 9.94 -11.04
CA ASP A 170 -21.28 9.93 -11.77
C ASP A 170 -21.44 8.58 -12.50
N ASN A 171 -22.27 7.70 -11.92
CA ASN A 171 -22.50 6.39 -12.49
C ASN A 171 -23.18 6.43 -13.88
N THR A 172 -23.95 7.50 -14.18
CA THR A 172 -24.58 7.68 -15.51
C THR A 172 -23.57 8.03 -16.60
N ARG A 173 -22.33 8.29 -16.25
CA ARG A 173 -21.21 8.59 -17.13
C ARG A 173 -20.07 7.55 -17.01
N ASN A 174 -20.31 6.45 -16.28
CA ASN A 174 -19.27 5.50 -15.87
C ASN A 174 -18.06 6.16 -15.16
N LEU A 175 -18.28 7.24 -14.41
CA LEU A 175 -17.23 7.92 -13.62
C LEU A 175 -17.29 7.47 -12.15
N VAL A 176 -16.15 7.00 -11.64
CA VAL A 176 -15.91 6.76 -10.21
C VAL A 176 -15.56 8.06 -9.50
N GLY A 177 -14.81 8.92 -10.16
CA GLY A 177 -14.42 10.22 -9.63
C GLY A 177 -13.44 10.96 -10.53
N THR A 178 -13.24 12.24 -10.20
CA THR A 178 -12.30 13.13 -10.89
C THR A 178 -11.45 13.89 -9.88
N THR A 179 -10.26 14.34 -10.30
CA THR A 179 -9.44 15.27 -9.51
C THR A 179 -8.68 16.20 -10.44
N ALA A 180 -8.43 17.42 -9.98
CA ALA A 180 -7.63 18.40 -10.70
C ALA A 180 -6.90 19.30 -9.71
N ASP A 181 -5.71 19.75 -10.11
CA ASP A 181 -4.90 20.71 -9.38
C ASP A 181 -4.03 21.50 -10.38
N GLU A 182 -3.83 22.79 -10.15
CA GLU A 182 -3.01 23.60 -11.04
C GLU A 182 -2.37 24.78 -10.32
N GLY A 183 -1.22 25.20 -10.82
CA GLY A 183 -0.52 26.40 -10.36
C GLY A 183 0.20 27.09 -11.51
N GLY A 184 0.02 28.40 -11.62
CA GLY A 184 0.52 29.19 -12.76
C GLY A 184 -0.27 28.95 -14.05
N ASP A 185 0.14 29.63 -15.13
CA ASP A 185 -0.44 29.45 -16.48
C ASP A 185 0.46 28.52 -17.29
N ILE A 186 0.10 27.23 -17.28
CA ILE A 186 0.91 26.21 -17.94
C ILE A 186 1.02 26.43 -19.46
N GLU A 187 -0.04 26.91 -20.13
CA GLU A 187 -0.04 27.11 -21.58
C GLU A 187 0.88 28.27 -21.96
N ALA A 188 0.87 29.37 -21.20
CA ALA A 188 1.78 30.49 -21.43
C ALA A 188 3.24 30.08 -21.20
N VAL A 189 3.54 29.30 -20.14
CA VAL A 189 4.91 28.85 -19.87
C VAL A 189 5.39 27.84 -20.92
N LEU A 190 4.53 26.89 -21.34
CA LEU A 190 4.87 25.94 -22.41
C LEU A 190 5.18 26.65 -23.75
N ALA A 191 4.41 27.69 -24.09
CA ALA A 191 4.62 28.47 -25.31
C ALA A 191 5.95 29.25 -25.32
N ASP A 192 6.50 29.55 -24.14
CA ASP A 192 7.79 30.27 -23.95
C ASP A 192 8.98 29.30 -23.71
N CYS A 193 8.77 28.00 -23.74
CA CYS A 193 9.84 27.01 -23.59
C CYS A 193 10.51 26.67 -24.93
N ASP A 194 11.82 26.45 -24.90
CA ASP A 194 12.60 26.03 -26.09
C ASP A 194 12.26 24.59 -26.53
N ILE A 195 11.93 23.74 -25.57
CA ILE A 195 11.62 22.33 -25.78
C ILE A 195 10.30 22.01 -25.08
N VAL A 196 9.36 21.43 -25.84
CA VAL A 196 8.12 20.88 -25.30
C VAL A 196 8.05 19.41 -25.68
N LEU A 197 7.86 18.56 -24.66
CA LEU A 197 7.61 17.13 -24.84
C LEU A 197 6.17 16.84 -24.42
N GLU A 198 5.44 16.10 -25.27
CA GLU A 198 4.15 15.53 -24.93
C GLU A 198 4.21 14.03 -25.18
N ARG A 199 4.00 13.24 -24.13
CA ARG A 199 4.19 11.78 -24.18
C ARG A 199 3.08 11.07 -23.42
N THR A 200 2.52 10.03 -24.02
CA THR A 200 1.49 9.20 -23.40
C THR A 200 2.08 7.84 -23.04
N TYR A 201 1.84 7.41 -21.80
CA TYR A 201 2.31 6.18 -21.22
C TYR A 201 1.13 5.30 -20.87
N HIS A 202 1.29 3.98 -21.02
CA HIS A 202 0.30 2.99 -20.64
C HIS A 202 0.91 1.98 -19.65
N THR A 203 0.23 1.74 -18.54
CA THR A 203 0.61 0.71 -17.58
C THR A 203 -0.56 -0.26 -17.41
N LYS A 204 -0.32 -1.53 -17.65
CA LYS A 204 -1.33 -2.58 -17.45
C LYS A 204 -1.61 -2.84 -15.97
N ALA A 205 -2.72 -3.49 -15.67
CA ALA A 205 -2.98 -4.06 -14.37
C ALA A 205 -1.98 -5.19 -14.06
N TYR A 206 -1.60 -5.35 -12.78
CA TYR A 206 -0.81 -6.49 -12.32
C TYR A 206 -1.05 -6.77 -10.83
N ASN A 207 -0.87 -8.04 -10.43
CA ASN A 207 -1.30 -8.55 -9.14
C ASN A 207 -0.27 -8.37 -8.03
N GLN A 208 -0.72 -8.17 -6.79
CA GLN A 208 0.12 -8.10 -5.59
C GLN A 208 0.82 -9.43 -5.30
N ALA A 209 0.23 -10.54 -5.76
CA ALA A 209 0.76 -11.90 -5.69
C ALA A 209 1.32 -12.30 -4.30
N MET A 210 0.67 -11.80 -3.21
CA MET A 210 1.03 -12.17 -1.86
C MET A 210 1.02 -13.70 -1.69
N MET A 211 1.95 -14.24 -0.91
CA MET A 211 2.09 -15.69 -0.68
C MET A 211 0.81 -16.29 -0.11
N GLU A 212 0.25 -15.67 0.91
CA GLU A 212 -1.04 -16.02 1.50
C GLU A 212 -2.17 -15.38 0.70
N THR A 213 -3.05 -16.21 0.11
CA THR A 213 -4.26 -15.75 -0.60
C THR A 213 -5.28 -15.12 0.36
N PHE A 214 -6.37 -14.55 -0.15
CA PHE A 214 -7.45 -14.03 0.69
C PHE A 214 -8.12 -15.15 1.47
N ARG A 215 -8.33 -14.95 2.79
CA ARG A 215 -8.95 -15.92 3.67
C ARG A 215 -9.52 -15.30 4.92
N THR A 216 -10.68 -15.80 5.32
CA THR A 216 -11.42 -15.30 6.48
C THR A 216 -12.20 -16.43 7.12
N TYR A 217 -12.11 -16.50 8.43
CA TYR A 217 -12.92 -17.35 9.31
C TYR A 217 -13.90 -16.50 10.09
N THR A 218 -15.11 -17.00 10.31
CA THR A 218 -16.15 -16.32 11.10
C THR A 218 -16.91 -17.30 11.98
N GLU A 219 -17.31 -16.84 13.17
CA GLU A 219 -18.14 -17.59 14.12
C GLU A 219 -19.03 -16.63 14.91
N LEU A 220 -20.00 -17.16 15.63
CA LEU A 220 -20.69 -16.42 16.68
C LEU A 220 -19.99 -16.66 18.01
N ASP A 221 -19.58 -15.58 18.70
CA ASP A 221 -19.01 -15.69 20.03
C ASP A 221 -20.09 -16.12 21.08
N ARG A 222 -19.65 -16.35 22.30
CA ARG A 222 -20.55 -16.75 23.42
C ARG A 222 -21.67 -15.74 23.73
N TYR A 223 -21.58 -14.53 23.22
CA TYR A 223 -22.60 -13.48 23.36
C TYR A 223 -23.45 -13.32 22.09
N GLY A 224 -23.27 -14.20 21.10
CA GLY A 224 -23.96 -14.15 19.81
C GLY A 224 -23.52 -12.97 18.95
N ARG A 225 -22.32 -12.43 19.13
CA ARG A 225 -21.72 -11.43 18.23
C ARG A 225 -20.93 -12.13 17.15
N LEU A 226 -20.88 -11.52 15.98
CA LEU A 226 -20.04 -11.99 14.87
C LEU A 226 -18.57 -11.75 15.21
N HIS A 227 -17.79 -12.83 15.38
CA HIS A 227 -16.34 -12.80 15.48
C HIS A 227 -15.70 -13.19 14.15
N VAL A 228 -14.81 -12.35 13.65
CA VAL A 228 -14.16 -12.47 12.36
C VAL A 228 -12.66 -12.53 12.55
N ILE A 229 -12.03 -13.60 12.09
CA ILE A 229 -10.58 -13.75 12.03
C ILE A 229 -10.18 -13.66 10.58
N SER A 230 -9.54 -12.56 10.20
CA SER A 230 -9.21 -12.29 8.80
C SER A 230 -7.75 -11.88 8.60
N SER A 231 -7.18 -12.37 7.50
CA SER A 231 -5.90 -11.90 6.99
C SER A 231 -6.08 -10.51 6.35
N THR A 232 -6.20 -9.48 7.17
CA THR A 232 -6.49 -8.09 6.76
C THR A 232 -5.49 -7.08 7.32
N GLN A 233 -5.25 -6.00 6.57
CA GLN A 233 -4.45 -4.85 7.01
C GLN A 233 -5.25 -3.86 7.86
N VAL A 234 -6.61 -3.97 7.89
CA VAL A 234 -7.52 -2.88 8.29
C VAL A 234 -8.72 -3.41 9.11
N VAL A 235 -8.47 -3.95 10.32
CA VAL A 235 -9.50 -4.60 11.13
C VAL A 235 -10.71 -3.70 11.41
N PHE A 236 -10.50 -2.40 11.68
CA PHE A 236 -11.58 -1.45 11.95
C PHE A 236 -12.40 -1.11 10.71
N HIS A 237 -11.77 -1.08 9.53
CA HIS A 237 -12.48 -0.88 8.26
C HIS A 237 -13.27 -2.14 7.87
N VAL A 238 -12.72 -3.33 8.05
CA VAL A 238 -13.47 -4.59 7.85
C VAL A 238 -14.70 -4.62 8.75
N ARG A 239 -14.58 -4.25 10.03
CA ARG A 239 -15.75 -4.15 10.93
C ARG A 239 -16.81 -3.19 10.39
N ARG A 240 -16.42 -2.03 9.86
CA ARG A 240 -17.34 -1.05 9.27
C ARG A 240 -18.00 -1.60 8.01
N ILE A 241 -17.23 -2.19 7.11
CA ILE A 241 -17.72 -2.77 5.84
C ILE A 241 -18.72 -3.89 6.12
N LEU A 242 -18.42 -4.80 7.03
CA LEU A 242 -19.33 -5.87 7.43
C LEU A 242 -20.61 -5.35 8.10
N SER A 243 -20.50 -4.29 8.91
CA SER A 243 -21.66 -3.62 9.50
C SER A 243 -22.59 -3.07 8.43
N ASN A 244 -22.04 -2.42 7.40
CA ASN A 244 -22.81 -1.88 6.29
C ASN A 244 -23.39 -3.01 5.41
N ALA A 245 -22.60 -4.00 5.03
CA ALA A 245 -23.02 -5.09 4.15
C ALA A 245 -24.10 -6.01 4.77
N LEU A 246 -24.02 -6.24 6.09
CA LEU A 246 -24.94 -7.14 6.80
C LEU A 246 -26.11 -6.39 7.47
N GLY A 247 -26.07 -5.05 7.50
CA GLY A 247 -27.09 -4.24 8.17
C GLY A 247 -27.13 -4.41 9.68
N ILE A 248 -25.98 -4.74 10.34
CA ILE A 248 -25.89 -4.95 11.78
C ILE A 248 -24.97 -3.91 12.45
N PRO A 249 -25.24 -3.55 13.74
CA PRO A 249 -24.42 -2.57 14.45
C PRO A 249 -22.95 -3.01 14.58
N LYS A 250 -22.00 -2.06 14.46
CA LYS A 250 -20.55 -2.30 14.61
C LYS A 250 -20.19 -3.00 15.92
N GLY A 251 -20.87 -2.69 17.04
CA GLY A 251 -20.66 -3.35 18.34
C GLY A 251 -21.04 -4.83 18.37
N ARG A 252 -21.76 -5.33 17.34
CA ARG A 252 -22.10 -6.76 17.19
C ARG A 252 -21.04 -7.51 16.39
N ILE A 253 -19.94 -6.83 16.00
CA ILE A 253 -18.87 -7.40 15.18
C ILE A 253 -17.53 -7.15 15.89
N ARG A 254 -16.78 -8.23 16.12
CA ARG A 254 -15.36 -8.21 16.50
C ARG A 254 -14.54 -8.69 15.32
N VAL A 255 -13.49 -7.97 14.97
CA VAL A 255 -12.54 -8.36 13.93
C VAL A 255 -11.14 -8.45 14.55
N GLU A 256 -10.50 -9.56 14.32
CA GLU A 256 -9.16 -9.88 14.78
C GLU A 256 -8.28 -10.30 13.60
N LYS A 257 -7.01 -9.87 13.58
CA LYS A 257 -6.05 -10.32 12.60
C LYS A 257 -5.09 -11.35 13.23
N PRO A 258 -4.89 -12.52 12.60
CA PRO A 258 -3.82 -13.43 12.95
C PRO A 258 -2.50 -12.98 12.29
N ARG A 259 -1.52 -13.86 12.16
CA ARG A 259 -0.37 -13.59 11.29
C ARG A 259 -0.82 -13.44 9.84
N ILE A 260 -0.20 -12.50 9.11
CA ILE A 260 -0.53 -12.18 7.71
C ILE A 260 0.66 -12.54 6.82
N GLY A 261 0.40 -13.34 5.77
CA GLY A 261 1.38 -13.81 4.80
C GLY A 261 1.55 -12.87 3.60
N GLY A 262 1.75 -11.57 3.86
CA GLY A 262 1.87 -10.53 2.85
C GLY A 262 0.52 -9.87 2.52
N GLY A 263 0.57 -8.61 2.12
CA GLY A 263 -0.62 -7.84 1.74
C GLY A 263 -0.35 -6.93 0.55
N PHE A 264 0.67 -6.10 0.64
CA PHE A 264 1.09 -5.13 -0.39
C PHE A 264 -0.03 -4.19 -0.85
N GLY A 265 -1.08 -4.00 -0.02
CA GLY A 265 -2.28 -3.24 -0.34
C GLY A 265 -3.50 -4.11 -0.70
N ALA A 266 -3.34 -5.34 -1.18
CA ALA A 266 -4.46 -6.22 -1.54
C ALA A 266 -5.45 -6.45 -0.39
N LYS A 267 -4.96 -6.55 0.85
CA LYS A 267 -5.75 -6.82 2.04
C LYS A 267 -6.22 -5.54 2.77
N GLN A 268 -6.22 -4.42 2.07
CA GLN A 268 -6.81 -3.15 2.49
C GLN A 268 -8.30 -3.05 2.12
N THR A 269 -8.78 -3.94 1.27
CA THR A 269 -10.16 -4.10 0.83
C THR A 269 -10.73 -5.37 1.46
N ALA A 270 -12.03 -5.38 1.82
CA ALA A 270 -12.71 -6.58 2.29
C ALA A 270 -13.09 -7.49 1.11
N VAL A 271 -12.17 -8.33 0.66
CA VAL A 271 -12.32 -9.14 -0.57
C VAL A 271 -13.19 -10.38 -0.37
N CYS A 272 -12.97 -11.12 0.72
CA CYS A 272 -13.71 -12.37 0.98
C CYS A 272 -14.46 -12.38 2.30
N GLU A 273 -14.29 -11.38 3.16
CA GLU A 273 -14.81 -11.31 4.52
C GLU A 273 -16.32 -11.38 4.61
N VAL A 274 -16.99 -10.75 3.66
CA VAL A 274 -18.47 -10.65 3.66
C VAL A 274 -19.18 -11.99 3.48
N TYR A 275 -18.56 -12.94 2.75
CA TYR A 275 -19.19 -14.21 2.41
C TYR A 275 -19.32 -15.18 3.59
N PRO A 276 -18.24 -15.53 4.31
CA PRO A 276 -18.36 -16.38 5.49
C PRO A 276 -19.12 -15.66 6.62
N ALA A 277 -18.97 -14.32 6.75
CA ALA A 277 -19.75 -13.54 7.72
C ALA A 277 -21.25 -13.66 7.49
N PHE A 278 -21.70 -13.54 6.22
CA PHE A 278 -23.09 -13.74 5.86
C PHE A 278 -23.57 -15.18 6.16
N VAL A 279 -22.77 -16.19 5.78
CA VAL A 279 -23.09 -17.61 6.07
C VAL A 279 -23.23 -17.86 7.56
N THR A 280 -22.29 -17.36 8.38
CA THR A 280 -22.35 -17.50 9.84
C THR A 280 -23.60 -16.86 10.43
N MET A 281 -23.97 -15.66 9.98
CA MET A 281 -25.19 -14.98 10.43
C MET A 281 -26.47 -15.71 10.05
N LYS A 282 -26.49 -16.38 8.87
CA LYS A 282 -27.66 -17.15 8.38
C LYS A 282 -27.78 -18.53 9.03
N THR A 283 -26.67 -19.21 9.24
CA THR A 283 -26.67 -20.62 9.68
C THR A 283 -26.47 -20.79 11.17
N GLY A 284 -25.94 -19.77 11.88
CA GLY A 284 -25.49 -19.88 13.26
C GLY A 284 -24.24 -20.75 13.44
N ARG A 285 -23.61 -21.22 12.37
CA ARG A 285 -22.40 -22.07 12.40
C ARG A 285 -21.17 -21.27 11.97
N ALA A 286 -20.00 -21.67 12.48
CA ALA A 286 -18.74 -21.14 12.01
C ALA A 286 -18.58 -21.41 10.50
N ALA A 287 -17.95 -20.48 9.80
CA ALA A 287 -17.74 -20.57 8.36
C ALA A 287 -16.38 -19.99 7.95
N MET A 288 -15.80 -20.56 6.90
CA MET A 288 -14.49 -20.16 6.38
C MET A 288 -14.51 -20.05 4.86
N CYS A 289 -13.99 -18.94 4.35
CA CYS A 289 -13.74 -18.72 2.93
C CYS A 289 -12.24 -18.59 2.69
N VAL A 290 -11.70 -19.42 1.80
CA VAL A 290 -10.31 -19.38 1.35
C VAL A 290 -10.31 -19.30 -0.16
N TYR A 291 -9.75 -18.21 -0.71
CA TYR A 291 -9.56 -18.09 -2.14
C TYR A 291 -8.40 -18.97 -2.61
N THR A 292 -8.60 -19.67 -3.69
CA THR A 292 -7.52 -20.32 -4.43
C THR A 292 -6.56 -19.26 -5.00
N ARG A 293 -5.40 -19.69 -5.49
CA ARG A 293 -4.50 -18.77 -6.21
C ARG A 293 -5.18 -18.17 -7.44
N GLU A 294 -5.93 -18.97 -8.19
CA GLU A 294 -6.70 -18.50 -9.34
C GLU A 294 -7.71 -17.42 -8.93
N GLU A 295 -8.51 -17.67 -7.89
CA GLU A 295 -9.47 -16.67 -7.39
C GLU A 295 -8.76 -15.41 -6.89
N SER A 296 -7.63 -15.52 -6.21
CA SER A 296 -6.86 -14.35 -5.76
C SER A 296 -6.34 -13.50 -6.92
N GLN A 297 -5.99 -14.11 -8.04
CA GLN A 297 -5.50 -13.40 -9.23
C GLN A 297 -6.63 -12.84 -10.11
N THR A 298 -7.76 -13.53 -10.19
CA THR A 298 -8.83 -13.18 -11.11
C THR A 298 -10.02 -12.47 -10.45
N CYS A 299 -10.14 -12.54 -9.12
CA CYS A 299 -11.27 -11.98 -8.37
C CYS A 299 -10.82 -11.07 -7.19
N GLY A 300 -9.52 -10.85 -7.03
CA GLY A 300 -8.96 -9.81 -6.15
C GLY A 300 -8.96 -8.45 -6.82
N SER A 301 -8.25 -7.49 -6.22
CA SER A 301 -8.17 -6.11 -6.70
C SER A 301 -6.71 -5.75 -7.04
N PRO A 302 -6.25 -6.03 -8.28
CA PRO A 302 -4.89 -5.72 -8.75
C PRO A 302 -4.64 -4.21 -8.84
N ARG A 303 -3.42 -3.82 -9.25
CA ARG A 303 -3.08 -2.44 -9.59
C ARG A 303 -3.98 -1.92 -10.73
N HIS A 304 -4.35 -0.65 -10.65
CA HIS A 304 -5.08 0.04 -11.72
C HIS A 304 -4.32 0.04 -13.04
N GLU A 305 -4.99 -0.29 -14.13
CA GLU A 305 -4.52 0.01 -15.47
C GLU A 305 -4.73 1.50 -15.75
N MET A 306 -3.70 2.17 -16.29
CA MET A 306 -3.74 3.63 -16.49
C MET A 306 -3.13 4.05 -17.81
N GLU A 307 -3.67 5.12 -18.38
CA GLU A 307 -3.06 5.92 -19.42
C GLU A 307 -2.71 7.29 -18.86
N ILE A 308 -1.44 7.71 -19.04
CA ILE A 308 -0.90 8.94 -18.45
C ILE A 308 -0.23 9.75 -19.52
N THR A 309 -0.71 10.97 -19.78
CA THR A 309 -0.07 11.91 -20.68
C THR A 309 0.69 12.96 -19.88
N VAL A 310 1.98 13.09 -20.19
CA VAL A 310 2.89 14.08 -19.60
C VAL A 310 3.19 15.15 -20.62
N ARG A 311 3.03 16.42 -20.24
CA ARG A 311 3.48 17.60 -21.01
C ARG A 311 4.58 18.27 -20.21
N LEU A 312 5.78 18.34 -20.76
CA LEU A 312 6.95 18.92 -20.10
C LEU A 312 7.52 20.03 -20.95
N GLY A 313 7.66 21.21 -20.38
CA GLY A 313 8.34 22.37 -21.00
C GLY A 313 9.66 22.69 -20.31
N ALA A 314 10.71 22.85 -21.11
CA ALA A 314 12.05 23.18 -20.62
C ALA A 314 12.77 24.16 -21.53
N ASN A 315 13.73 24.90 -20.95
CA ASN A 315 14.67 25.72 -21.72
C ASN A 315 15.84 24.86 -22.24
N SER A 316 16.58 25.39 -23.22
CA SER A 316 17.76 24.75 -23.79
C SER A 316 18.91 24.55 -22.77
N ASP A 317 18.92 25.30 -21.67
CA ASP A 317 19.84 25.08 -20.54
C ASP A 317 19.41 23.95 -19.60
N GLY A 318 18.29 23.28 -19.90
CA GLY A 318 17.75 22.15 -19.13
C GLY A 318 16.89 22.53 -17.94
N ARG A 319 16.53 23.80 -17.75
CA ARG A 319 15.60 24.22 -16.72
C ARG A 319 14.16 23.76 -17.08
N ILE A 320 13.56 22.90 -16.29
CA ILE A 320 12.18 22.45 -16.44
C ILE A 320 11.25 23.50 -15.84
N ARG A 321 10.42 24.14 -16.67
CA ARG A 321 9.57 25.28 -16.28
C ARG A 321 8.10 24.91 -16.14
N ALA A 322 7.62 23.95 -16.93
CA ALA A 322 6.23 23.54 -16.92
C ALA A 322 6.10 22.01 -16.88
N LEU A 323 5.13 21.51 -16.11
CA LEU A 323 4.85 20.08 -16.03
C LEU A 323 3.34 19.83 -15.91
N GLY A 324 2.75 19.22 -16.95
CA GLY A 324 1.36 18.78 -16.99
C GLY A 324 1.26 17.26 -16.91
N VAL A 325 0.33 16.74 -16.09
CA VAL A 325 0.03 15.30 -16.00
C VAL A 325 -1.47 15.11 -16.15
N THR A 326 -1.89 14.33 -17.14
CA THR A 326 -3.29 13.95 -17.35
C THR A 326 -3.41 12.44 -17.25
N THR A 327 -4.28 11.94 -16.36
CA THR A 327 -4.41 10.50 -16.10
C THR A 327 -5.83 10.01 -16.34
N LEU A 328 -5.97 8.91 -17.06
CA LEU A 328 -7.19 8.10 -17.14
C LEU A 328 -6.93 6.76 -16.48
N SER A 329 -7.74 6.40 -15.47
CA SER A 329 -7.57 5.19 -14.65
C SER A 329 -8.76 4.26 -14.77
N ASN A 330 -8.49 2.97 -14.95
CA ASN A 330 -9.49 1.91 -14.96
C ASN A 330 -9.74 1.37 -13.56
N SER A 331 -10.93 1.58 -13.00
CA SER A 331 -11.32 1.01 -11.71
C SER A 331 -11.89 -0.41 -11.83
N GLY A 332 -12.20 -0.86 -13.04
CA GLY A 332 -12.92 -2.11 -13.24
C GLY A 332 -14.39 -1.99 -12.83
N ALA A 333 -14.97 -3.09 -12.41
CA ALA A 333 -16.41 -3.20 -12.12
C ALA A 333 -16.86 -2.48 -10.85
N TYR A 334 -15.94 -2.11 -9.97
CA TYR A 334 -16.23 -1.44 -8.69
C TYR A 334 -15.20 -0.36 -8.40
N GLY A 335 -15.64 0.74 -7.76
CA GLY A 335 -14.82 1.94 -7.58
C GLY A 335 -13.70 1.82 -6.56
N GLU A 336 -13.88 1.00 -5.54
CA GLU A 336 -12.89 0.73 -4.47
C GLU A 336 -12.02 1.94 -4.09
N HIS A 337 -10.70 1.87 -4.26
CA HIS A 337 -9.75 2.96 -3.97
C HIS A 337 -9.42 3.86 -5.18
N GLY A 338 -10.23 3.82 -6.24
CA GLY A 338 -9.92 4.45 -7.53
C GLY A 338 -9.55 5.92 -7.43
N TRP A 339 -10.37 6.75 -6.78
CA TRP A 339 -10.13 8.18 -6.65
C TRP A 339 -8.83 8.48 -5.87
N ALA A 340 -8.63 7.84 -4.72
CA ALA A 340 -7.42 8.01 -3.92
C ALA A 340 -6.16 7.54 -4.66
N THR A 341 -6.28 6.49 -5.49
CA THR A 341 -5.17 5.97 -6.28
C THR A 341 -4.75 6.94 -7.38
N VAL A 342 -5.71 7.43 -8.16
CA VAL A 342 -5.39 8.27 -9.33
C VAL A 342 -4.81 9.63 -8.93
N GLY A 343 -5.24 10.19 -7.80
CA GLY A 343 -4.71 11.46 -7.27
C GLY A 343 -3.19 11.44 -7.08
N LEU A 344 -2.63 10.29 -6.72
CA LEU A 344 -1.20 10.18 -6.49
C LEU A 344 -0.35 10.18 -7.77
N THR A 345 -0.96 10.02 -8.96
CA THR A 345 -0.19 10.07 -10.23
C THR A 345 0.42 11.45 -10.45
N GLY A 346 -0.29 12.54 -10.12
CA GLY A 346 0.20 13.92 -10.19
C GLY A 346 0.89 14.36 -8.90
N HIS A 347 0.20 14.23 -7.75
CA HIS A 347 0.68 14.75 -6.46
C HIS A 347 1.97 14.10 -5.93
N LYS A 348 2.46 13.00 -6.54
CA LYS A 348 3.73 12.35 -6.15
C LYS A 348 4.79 12.37 -7.26
N SER A 349 4.48 12.90 -8.44
CA SER A 349 5.45 12.99 -9.55
C SER A 349 5.86 14.44 -9.85
N ILE A 350 4.89 15.36 -9.94
CA ILE A 350 5.15 16.77 -10.23
C ILE A 350 6.05 17.43 -9.18
N PRO A 351 5.82 17.23 -7.86
CA PRO A 351 6.60 17.92 -6.82
C PRO A 351 8.09 17.59 -6.81
N LEU A 352 8.53 16.48 -7.42
CA LEU A 352 9.95 16.16 -7.56
C LEU A 352 10.75 17.26 -8.24
N TYR A 353 10.11 18.05 -9.11
CA TYR A 353 10.72 19.10 -9.91
C TYR A 353 10.37 20.53 -9.47
N THR A 354 9.81 20.70 -8.28
CA THR A 354 9.43 22.00 -7.69
C THR A 354 10.59 23.03 -7.70
N GLY A 355 11.83 22.57 -7.68
CA GLY A 355 13.02 23.45 -7.67
C GLY A 355 13.12 24.40 -8.87
N SER A 356 12.41 24.14 -9.98
CA SER A 356 12.48 24.93 -11.20
C SER A 356 11.14 25.25 -11.85
N LEU A 357 10.04 24.61 -11.39
CA LEU A 357 8.70 24.78 -11.99
C LEU A 357 8.15 26.20 -11.78
N GLU A 358 7.60 26.78 -12.86
CA GLU A 358 6.86 28.03 -12.89
C GLU A 358 5.35 27.76 -13.00
N ALA A 359 4.95 26.66 -13.65
CA ALA A 359 3.56 26.26 -13.76
C ALA A 359 3.40 24.73 -13.77
N PHE A 360 2.28 24.27 -13.23
CA PHE A 360 1.89 22.85 -13.32
C PHE A 360 0.38 22.71 -13.53
N LYS A 361 -0.02 21.58 -14.10
CA LYS A 361 -1.41 21.18 -14.21
C LYS A 361 -1.56 19.69 -14.05
N PHE A 362 -2.42 19.27 -13.15
CA PHE A 362 -2.80 17.90 -12.95
C PHE A 362 -4.29 17.70 -13.17
N THR A 363 -4.67 16.71 -13.97
CA THR A 363 -6.09 16.32 -14.13
C THR A 363 -6.16 14.79 -14.19
N ALA A 364 -7.17 14.21 -13.56
CA ALA A 364 -7.37 12.77 -13.62
C ALA A 364 -8.85 12.38 -13.57
N ASN A 365 -9.17 11.29 -14.28
CA ASN A 365 -10.46 10.64 -14.26
C ASN A 365 -10.31 9.15 -13.91
N VAL A 366 -11.25 8.62 -13.16
CA VAL A 366 -11.37 7.18 -12.88
C VAL A 366 -12.68 6.69 -13.45
N VAL A 367 -12.64 5.61 -14.22
CA VAL A 367 -13.81 5.09 -14.93
C VAL A 367 -14.14 3.67 -14.51
N TYR A 368 -15.43 3.34 -14.56
CA TYR A 368 -15.93 1.97 -14.47
C TYR A 368 -15.77 1.23 -15.79
N THR A 369 -15.50 -0.08 -15.72
CA THR A 369 -15.52 -1.01 -16.84
C THR A 369 -16.05 -2.37 -16.39
N ASN A 370 -16.41 -3.24 -17.32
CA ASN A 370 -16.78 -4.62 -17.01
C ASN A 370 -15.56 -5.55 -16.88
N MET A 371 -14.55 -5.07 -16.18
CA MET A 371 -13.31 -5.79 -15.87
C MET A 371 -13.18 -6.05 -14.38
N GLN A 372 -12.26 -6.94 -14.00
CA GLN A 372 -11.91 -7.16 -12.59
C GLN A 372 -11.70 -5.81 -11.88
N PRO A 373 -12.25 -5.63 -10.65
CA PRO A 373 -12.01 -4.41 -9.88
C PRO A 373 -10.53 -4.15 -9.68
N SER A 374 -10.14 -2.89 -9.69
CA SER A 374 -8.79 -2.47 -9.36
C SER A 374 -8.76 -1.89 -7.94
N GLY A 375 -7.63 -2.06 -7.24
CA GLY A 375 -7.53 -1.65 -5.86
C GLY A 375 -6.14 -1.18 -5.45
N ALA A 376 -5.89 -1.21 -4.15
CA ALA A 376 -4.64 -0.78 -3.58
C ALA A 376 -3.50 -1.74 -3.89
N TYR A 377 -2.40 -1.20 -4.41
CA TYR A 377 -1.12 -1.89 -4.52
C TYR A 377 -0.01 -0.92 -4.14
N ARG A 378 1.03 -1.41 -3.46
CA ARG A 378 2.21 -0.67 -2.98
C ARG A 378 2.60 0.47 -3.93
N GLY A 379 2.67 1.71 -3.42
CA GLY A 379 2.91 2.93 -4.19
C GLY A 379 1.67 3.58 -4.81
N PHE A 380 0.51 2.90 -4.85
CA PHE A 380 -0.71 3.42 -5.49
C PHE A 380 -0.42 4.01 -6.88
N GLY A 381 -1.03 5.14 -7.23
CA GLY A 381 -0.81 5.83 -8.51
C GLY A 381 0.57 6.48 -8.67
N ALA A 382 1.32 6.69 -7.58
CA ALA A 382 2.66 7.28 -7.65
C ALA A 382 3.61 6.45 -8.51
N THR A 383 3.50 5.11 -8.47
CA THR A 383 4.34 4.21 -9.28
C THR A 383 4.18 4.50 -10.77
N GLN A 384 2.95 4.65 -11.25
CA GLN A 384 2.66 4.91 -12.66
C GLN A 384 2.96 6.36 -13.04
N GLY A 385 2.58 7.32 -12.17
CA GLY A 385 2.86 8.75 -12.41
C GLY A 385 4.35 9.05 -12.50
N GLN A 386 5.15 8.46 -11.62
CA GLN A 386 6.60 8.63 -11.64
C GLN A 386 7.26 7.88 -12.81
N PHE A 387 6.76 6.70 -13.20
CA PHE A 387 7.21 6.08 -14.44
C PHE A 387 7.05 7.04 -15.62
N ALA A 388 5.89 7.65 -15.79
CA ALA A 388 5.61 8.56 -16.89
C ALA A 388 6.47 9.84 -16.84
N VAL A 389 6.49 10.53 -15.70
CA VAL A 389 7.23 11.80 -15.54
C VAL A 389 8.74 11.58 -15.64
N GLU A 390 9.29 10.59 -14.90
CA GLU A 390 10.71 10.31 -14.85
C GLU A 390 11.26 9.82 -16.18
N THR A 391 10.47 9.04 -16.94
CA THR A 391 10.84 8.63 -18.31
C THR A 391 10.84 9.82 -19.27
N THR A 392 9.88 10.75 -19.13
CA THR A 392 9.88 12.00 -19.94
C THR A 392 11.08 12.90 -19.60
N VAL A 393 11.48 12.97 -18.32
CA VAL A 393 12.69 13.70 -17.92
C VAL A 393 13.96 13.03 -18.45
N ASN A 394 14.02 11.70 -18.47
CA ASN A 394 15.11 10.97 -19.10
C ASN A 394 15.18 11.26 -20.61
N GLU A 395 14.03 11.32 -21.30
CA GLU A 395 13.97 11.71 -22.72
C GLU A 395 14.45 13.15 -22.95
N LEU A 396 14.10 14.08 -22.06
CA LEU A 396 14.61 15.45 -22.11
C LEU A 396 16.15 15.49 -21.98
N ALA A 397 16.72 14.71 -21.05
CA ALA A 397 18.17 14.64 -20.86
C ALA A 397 18.89 14.15 -22.14
N GLU A 398 18.39 13.09 -22.77
CA GLU A 398 18.94 12.55 -24.02
C GLU A 398 18.81 13.57 -25.17
N LYS A 399 17.68 14.28 -25.26
CA LYS A 399 17.45 15.30 -26.28
C LYS A 399 18.37 16.51 -26.16
N LEU A 400 18.72 16.87 -24.91
CA LEU A 400 19.68 17.93 -24.61
C LEU A 400 21.14 17.48 -24.66
N GLY A 401 21.40 16.17 -24.80
CA GLY A 401 22.74 15.59 -24.70
C GLY A 401 23.38 15.78 -23.32
N ARG A 402 22.56 15.85 -22.27
CA ARG A 402 22.99 16.06 -20.88
C ARG A 402 22.94 14.78 -20.04
N ASP A 403 23.81 14.72 -19.04
CA ASP A 403 23.71 13.66 -18.02
C ASP A 403 22.38 13.79 -17.25
N PRO A 404 21.55 12.74 -17.18
CA PRO A 404 20.27 12.79 -16.50
C PRO A 404 20.41 12.98 -14.98
N VAL A 405 21.55 12.67 -14.37
CA VAL A 405 21.85 12.97 -12.97
C VAL A 405 22.05 14.47 -12.78
N GLU A 406 22.83 15.12 -13.65
CA GLU A 406 23.06 16.57 -13.59
C GLU A 406 21.76 17.35 -13.90
N LEU A 407 20.93 16.86 -14.82
CA LEU A 407 19.64 17.47 -15.11
C LEU A 407 18.69 17.44 -13.90
N ARG A 408 18.68 16.34 -13.16
CA ARG A 408 17.91 16.21 -11.93
C ARG A 408 18.43 17.11 -10.81
N GLU A 409 19.74 17.17 -10.62
CA GLU A 409 20.37 18.04 -9.63
C GLU A 409 20.01 19.53 -9.83
N GLN A 410 19.85 19.96 -11.08
CA GLN A 410 19.43 21.31 -11.42
C GLN A 410 17.97 21.62 -11.05
N ASN A 411 17.06 20.63 -11.18
CA ASN A 411 15.62 20.88 -11.20
C ASN A 411 14.85 20.35 -9.98
N MET A 412 15.46 19.45 -9.20
CA MET A 412 14.76 18.73 -8.12
C MET A 412 14.39 19.61 -6.94
N VAL A 413 13.37 19.17 -6.20
CA VAL A 413 13.00 19.71 -4.89
C VAL A 413 14.15 19.60 -3.89
N ARG A 414 14.26 20.59 -3.01
CA ARG A 414 15.26 20.66 -1.94
C ARG A 414 14.63 20.97 -0.60
N GLU A 415 15.37 20.70 0.47
CA GLU A 415 14.96 21.02 1.84
C GLU A 415 14.57 22.51 1.97
N GLY A 416 13.43 22.74 2.62
CA GLY A 416 12.85 24.06 2.85
C GLY A 416 11.99 24.60 1.71
N MET A 417 11.90 23.93 0.56
CA MET A 417 11.01 24.36 -0.52
C MET A 417 9.55 24.01 -0.23
N GLU A 418 8.65 24.92 -0.55
CA GLU A 418 7.23 24.68 -0.64
C GLU A 418 6.94 23.88 -1.93
N MET A 419 6.05 22.91 -1.85
CA MET A 419 5.65 22.03 -2.97
C MET A 419 4.18 22.29 -3.34
N PRO A 420 3.89 23.28 -4.22
CA PRO A 420 2.52 23.64 -4.56
C PRO A 420 1.67 22.47 -5.06
N ALA A 421 2.23 21.61 -5.92
CA ALA A 421 1.56 20.40 -6.43
C ALA A 421 1.44 19.27 -5.39
N TYR A 422 1.92 19.50 -4.15
CA TYR A 422 1.73 18.62 -3.02
C TYR A 422 1.04 19.37 -1.87
N PHE A 423 -0.08 19.99 -2.18
CA PHE A 423 -0.94 20.72 -1.25
C PHE A 423 -0.24 21.88 -0.51
N GLY A 424 0.85 22.43 -1.06
CA GLY A 424 1.64 23.48 -0.43
C GLY A 424 2.47 23.00 0.78
N GLU A 425 2.65 21.69 0.96
CA GLU A 425 3.51 21.20 2.02
C GLU A 425 4.97 21.62 1.80
N ILE A 426 5.67 21.89 2.90
CA ILE A 426 7.08 22.25 2.88
C ILE A 426 7.93 20.97 3.01
N ALA A 427 8.97 20.84 2.20
CA ALA A 427 9.95 19.76 2.29
C ALA A 427 10.89 19.99 3.50
N ASN A 428 10.38 19.85 4.73
CA ASN A 428 11.10 20.15 5.96
C ASN A 428 12.34 19.26 6.18
N ALA A 429 12.27 18.02 5.69
CA ALA A 429 13.36 17.05 5.76
C ALA A 429 13.53 16.41 4.38
N CYS A 430 14.50 16.89 3.60
CA CYS A 430 14.76 16.41 2.25
C CYS A 430 16.26 16.19 2.02
N ALA A 431 16.64 14.92 1.84
CA ALA A 431 18.01 14.54 1.49
C ALA A 431 18.12 14.05 0.03
N LEU A 432 17.19 14.44 -0.85
CA LEU A 432 17.16 13.94 -2.24
C LEU A 432 18.46 14.23 -3.01
N ASP A 433 19.05 15.39 -2.81
CA ASP A 433 20.35 15.76 -3.40
C ASP A 433 21.49 14.84 -2.92
N ARG A 434 21.53 14.54 -1.62
CA ARG A 434 22.50 13.59 -1.07
C ARG A 434 22.24 12.17 -1.54
N CYS A 435 20.96 11.77 -1.63
CA CYS A 435 20.57 10.46 -2.19
C CYS A 435 21.04 10.32 -3.64
N LEU A 436 20.86 11.36 -4.47
CA LEU A 436 21.29 11.35 -5.87
C LEU A 436 22.80 11.18 -6.01
N LYS A 437 23.57 11.97 -5.26
CA LYS A 437 25.04 11.90 -5.25
C LYS A 437 25.55 10.57 -4.71
N HIS A 438 25.04 10.14 -3.55
CA HIS A 438 25.44 8.88 -2.91
C HIS A 438 25.11 7.68 -3.80
N CYS A 439 23.93 7.66 -4.42
CA CYS A 439 23.54 6.60 -5.33
C CYS A 439 24.47 6.55 -6.56
N ALA A 440 24.80 7.71 -7.16
CA ALA A 440 25.71 7.79 -8.29
C ALA A 440 27.12 7.28 -7.94
N ASP A 441 27.64 7.65 -6.78
CA ASP A 441 28.96 7.19 -6.29
C ASP A 441 28.92 5.68 -6.00
N MET A 442 27.91 5.17 -5.29
CA MET A 442 27.73 3.73 -4.97
C MET A 442 27.55 2.88 -6.21
N PHE A 443 26.83 3.39 -7.22
CA PHE A 443 26.56 2.70 -8.47
C PHE A 443 27.76 2.70 -9.41
N ASP A 444 28.68 3.64 -9.26
CA ASP A 444 29.74 3.98 -10.23
C ASP A 444 29.16 4.49 -11.55
N TRP A 445 28.30 5.52 -11.43
CA TRP A 445 27.51 6.07 -12.53
C TRP A 445 28.36 6.45 -13.74
N LYS A 446 29.46 7.18 -13.54
CA LYS A 446 30.30 7.66 -14.65
C LYS A 446 30.93 6.54 -15.48
N ALA A 447 31.24 5.41 -14.86
CA ALA A 447 31.78 4.24 -15.56
C ALA A 447 30.69 3.40 -16.26
N LYS A 448 29.48 3.37 -15.69
CA LYS A 448 28.39 2.51 -16.17
C LYS A 448 27.41 3.18 -17.11
N TYR A 449 27.27 4.50 -17.01
CA TYR A 449 26.33 5.24 -17.86
C TYR A 449 26.68 5.18 -19.35
N PRO A 450 27.96 5.26 -19.82
CA PRO A 450 28.28 5.04 -21.21
C PRO A 450 27.82 3.65 -21.69
N VAL A 451 27.16 3.63 -22.85
CA VAL A 451 26.75 2.37 -23.49
C VAL A 451 27.97 1.55 -23.86
N ARG A 452 27.94 0.25 -23.55
CA ARG A 452 29.06 -0.67 -23.77
C ARG A 452 28.59 -1.84 -24.62
N ASP A 453 29.19 -1.99 -25.81
CA ASP A 453 29.01 -3.19 -26.63
C ASP A 453 29.83 -4.34 -26.02
N MET A 454 29.17 -5.43 -25.67
CA MET A 454 29.77 -6.59 -25.04
C MET A 454 30.16 -7.68 -26.05
N GLY A 455 29.91 -7.44 -27.35
CA GLY A 455 30.01 -8.43 -28.40
C GLY A 455 28.83 -9.43 -28.40
N ASN A 456 28.75 -10.24 -29.44
CA ASN A 456 27.72 -11.28 -29.61
C ASN A 456 26.27 -10.74 -29.52
N GLY A 457 26.02 -9.51 -29.98
CA GLY A 457 24.68 -8.89 -29.95
C GLY A 457 24.25 -8.32 -28.58
N LYS A 458 25.09 -8.44 -27.55
CA LYS A 458 24.78 -7.96 -26.20
C LYS A 458 25.29 -6.53 -25.93
N VAL A 459 24.48 -5.75 -25.24
CA VAL A 459 24.77 -4.37 -24.89
C VAL A 459 24.47 -4.12 -23.41
N ARG A 460 25.40 -3.44 -22.71
CA ARG A 460 25.16 -2.93 -21.36
C ARG A 460 24.86 -1.45 -21.37
N ALA A 461 23.86 -1.06 -20.63
CA ALA A 461 23.45 0.32 -20.47
C ALA A 461 22.91 0.56 -19.05
N ALA A 462 22.84 1.83 -18.66
CA ALA A 462 22.35 2.23 -17.36
C ALA A 462 21.31 3.34 -17.46
N GLY A 463 20.47 3.44 -16.44
CA GLY A 463 19.47 4.48 -16.30
C GLY A 463 19.17 4.82 -14.84
N VAL A 464 18.49 5.94 -14.64
CA VAL A 464 18.19 6.52 -13.32
C VAL A 464 16.73 6.93 -13.20
N GLY A 465 16.19 6.86 -11.98
CA GLY A 465 14.90 7.41 -11.61
C GLY A 465 14.92 7.96 -10.19
N MET A 466 14.17 9.04 -9.96
CA MET A 466 13.88 9.58 -8.64
C MET A 466 12.45 9.25 -8.22
N SER A 467 12.19 9.35 -6.92
CA SER A 467 10.87 9.05 -6.38
C SER A 467 10.59 9.83 -5.10
N MET A 468 9.31 10.13 -4.88
CA MET A 468 8.76 10.54 -3.59
C MET A 468 7.47 9.80 -3.29
N GLN A 469 7.07 9.78 -2.00
CA GLN A 469 5.81 9.23 -1.53
C GLN A 469 5.31 10.06 -0.34
N GLY A 470 4.25 9.65 0.37
CA GLY A 470 3.80 10.26 1.61
C GLY A 470 4.12 9.41 2.83
N SER A 471 3.98 9.99 4.02
CA SER A 471 4.05 9.32 5.32
C SER A 471 2.67 9.37 5.98
N GLY A 472 1.75 8.51 5.52
CA GLY A 472 0.33 8.56 5.84
C GLY A 472 -0.43 9.59 5.00
N ILE A 473 -1.72 9.74 5.30
CA ILE A 473 -2.62 10.73 4.66
C ILE A 473 -2.90 11.82 5.68
N SER A 474 -2.47 13.05 5.38
CA SER A 474 -2.60 14.21 6.28
C SER A 474 -4.07 14.46 6.67
N GLY A 475 -4.30 14.69 7.96
CA GLY A 475 -5.63 14.95 8.52
C GLY A 475 -6.61 13.79 8.50
N ILE A 476 -6.22 12.62 7.97
CA ILE A 476 -7.09 11.45 7.78
C ILE A 476 -6.61 10.24 8.59
N ASP A 477 -5.35 9.87 8.44
CA ASP A 477 -4.83 8.70 9.13
C ASP A 477 -4.69 8.93 10.63
N VAL A 478 -5.10 7.92 11.39
CA VAL A 478 -5.06 7.90 12.86
C VAL A 478 -4.32 6.66 13.30
N GLY A 479 -3.30 6.85 14.12
CA GLY A 479 -2.65 5.78 14.87
C GLY A 479 -2.97 5.90 16.35
N SER A 480 -3.31 4.80 16.99
CA SER A 480 -3.54 4.79 18.43
C SER A 480 -2.90 3.58 19.10
N VAL A 481 -2.37 3.80 20.29
CA VAL A 481 -1.73 2.74 21.07
C VAL A 481 -2.11 2.87 22.55
N THR A 482 -2.11 1.73 23.24
CA THR A 482 -2.10 1.66 24.70
C THR A 482 -0.80 1.02 25.14
N ILE A 483 -0.07 1.65 26.05
CA ILE A 483 1.09 1.06 26.71
C ILE A 483 0.75 0.83 28.17
N LYS A 484 1.12 -0.35 28.68
CA LYS A 484 0.84 -0.78 30.06
C LYS A 484 2.11 -1.33 30.68
N LEU A 485 2.42 -0.93 31.91
CA LEU A 485 3.44 -1.57 32.75
C LEU A 485 2.84 -2.83 33.39
N ASN A 486 3.50 -3.97 33.22
CA ASN A 486 3.19 -5.22 33.89
C ASN A 486 3.80 -5.27 35.30
N ASP A 487 3.32 -6.18 36.15
CA ASP A 487 3.77 -6.33 37.54
C ASP A 487 5.19 -6.88 37.71
N ASP A 488 5.78 -7.38 36.64
CA ASP A 488 7.19 -7.83 36.56
C ASP A 488 8.16 -6.76 36.01
N GLY A 489 7.67 -5.53 35.76
CA GLY A 489 8.47 -4.44 35.22
C GLY A 489 8.58 -4.43 33.70
N THR A 490 7.96 -5.38 32.97
CA THR A 490 7.89 -5.40 31.52
C THR A 490 6.73 -4.56 30.99
N TYR A 491 6.67 -4.36 29.67
CA TYR A 491 5.63 -3.54 29.04
C TYR A 491 4.77 -4.35 28.07
N MET A 492 3.47 -4.08 28.05
CA MET A 492 2.54 -4.52 27.01
C MET A 492 2.18 -3.32 26.14
N LEU A 493 2.51 -3.39 24.85
CA LEU A 493 2.11 -2.43 23.82
C LEU A 493 0.93 -3.00 23.03
N ILE A 494 -0.23 -2.36 23.12
CA ILE A 494 -1.45 -2.74 22.42
C ILE A 494 -1.64 -1.77 21.26
N ILE A 495 -1.67 -2.28 20.03
CA ILE A 495 -1.75 -1.49 18.79
C ILE A 495 -2.98 -1.88 17.94
N GLY A 496 -3.52 -0.91 17.20
CA GLY A 496 -4.53 -1.17 16.18
C GLY A 496 -3.96 -1.45 14.79
N ALA A 497 -2.68 -1.14 14.57
CA ALA A 497 -1.96 -1.38 13.33
C ALA A 497 -1.70 -2.88 13.09
N ALA A 498 -1.65 -3.29 11.81
CA ALA A 498 -1.47 -4.70 11.43
C ALA A 498 -0.07 -4.96 10.85
N ASP A 499 0.70 -5.87 11.49
CA ASP A 499 1.93 -6.38 10.88
C ASP A 499 1.59 -7.42 9.80
N MET A 500 1.81 -7.05 8.54
CA MET A 500 1.62 -7.92 7.38
C MET A 500 2.94 -8.52 6.84
N GLY A 501 4.00 -8.51 7.65
CA GLY A 501 5.37 -8.89 7.31
C GLY A 501 6.34 -7.72 7.26
N THR A 502 5.87 -6.50 7.50
CA THR A 502 6.68 -5.27 7.49
C THR A 502 7.60 -5.15 8.70
N GLY A 503 7.27 -5.82 9.82
CA GLY A 503 8.01 -5.72 11.07
C GLY A 503 7.57 -4.54 11.94
N CYS A 504 6.35 -4.02 11.75
CA CYS A 504 5.87 -2.88 12.55
C CYS A 504 5.81 -3.20 14.05
N ASP A 505 5.45 -4.43 14.44
CA ASP A 505 5.49 -4.88 15.83
C ASP A 505 6.88 -4.66 16.46
N THR A 506 7.94 -4.92 15.69
CA THR A 506 9.34 -4.76 16.15
C THR A 506 9.74 -3.29 16.25
N ILE A 507 9.45 -2.48 15.22
CA ILE A 507 9.87 -1.07 15.24
C ILE A 507 9.11 -0.25 16.27
N LEU A 508 7.83 -0.54 16.52
CA LEU A 508 7.05 0.12 17.57
C LEU A 508 7.56 -0.29 18.96
N ALA A 509 7.95 -1.56 19.14
CA ALA A 509 8.61 -2.00 20.39
C ALA A 509 9.99 -1.31 20.57
N GLN A 510 10.76 -1.09 19.51
CA GLN A 510 12.02 -0.31 19.57
C GLN A 510 11.79 1.14 20.02
N MET A 511 10.70 1.76 19.53
CA MET A 511 10.33 3.12 19.95
C MET A 511 9.92 3.17 21.42
N VAL A 512 9.19 2.16 21.93
CA VAL A 512 8.90 2.04 23.37
C VAL A 512 10.19 1.87 24.15
N ALA A 513 11.05 0.94 23.75
CA ALA A 513 12.32 0.66 24.41
C ALA A 513 13.21 1.90 24.53
N GLU A 514 13.28 2.71 23.47
CA GLU A 514 14.01 3.99 23.48
C GLU A 514 13.42 5.00 24.46
N HIS A 515 12.07 5.09 24.52
CA HIS A 515 11.41 6.03 25.42
C HIS A 515 11.44 5.59 26.90
N MET A 516 11.32 4.28 27.13
CA MET A 516 11.17 3.75 28.48
C MET A 516 12.49 3.23 29.07
N ASP A 517 13.61 3.51 28.39
CA ASP A 517 14.97 3.11 28.80
C ASP A 517 15.05 1.62 29.17
N CYS A 518 14.46 0.74 28.33
CA CYS A 518 14.42 -0.68 28.56
C CYS A 518 14.89 -1.50 27.36
N SER A 519 15.02 -2.82 27.51
CA SER A 519 15.30 -3.71 26.41
C SER A 519 14.08 -3.83 25.49
N VAL A 520 14.31 -3.97 24.19
CA VAL A 520 13.24 -4.33 23.21
C VAL A 520 12.57 -5.67 23.61
N ASP A 521 13.30 -6.56 24.26
CA ASP A 521 12.77 -7.85 24.70
C ASP A 521 11.77 -7.72 25.84
N ASP A 522 11.83 -6.64 26.64
CA ASP A 522 10.89 -6.34 27.72
C ASP A 522 9.56 -5.74 27.24
N VAL A 523 9.42 -5.51 25.92
CA VAL A 523 8.21 -4.96 25.33
C VAL A 523 7.45 -6.05 24.57
N PHE A 524 6.30 -6.47 25.08
CA PHE A 524 5.39 -7.39 24.39
C PHE A 524 4.39 -6.60 23.55
N VAL A 525 4.10 -7.08 22.32
CA VAL A 525 3.19 -6.39 21.40
C VAL A 525 1.95 -7.25 21.17
N PHE A 526 0.79 -6.64 21.31
CA PHE A 526 -0.51 -7.21 20.98
C PHE A 526 -1.23 -6.33 19.94
N GLY A 527 -1.70 -6.91 18.86
CA GLY A 527 -2.50 -6.22 17.81
C GLY A 527 -2.79 -7.14 16.62
N ALA A 528 -3.81 -6.86 15.86
CA ALA A 528 -4.86 -5.88 16.04
C ALA A 528 -6.20 -6.61 16.28
N ASP A 529 -7.00 -6.13 17.19
CA ASP A 529 -8.29 -6.68 17.56
C ASP A 529 -9.24 -5.52 17.90
N THR A 530 -10.39 -5.44 17.26
CA THR A 530 -11.31 -4.31 17.43
C THR A 530 -11.96 -4.20 18.81
N ASP A 531 -11.87 -5.22 19.65
CA ASP A 531 -12.38 -5.21 21.02
C ASP A 531 -11.29 -4.79 22.03
N ALA A 532 -10.03 -5.12 21.76
CA ALA A 532 -8.94 -4.88 22.69
C ALA A 532 -8.03 -3.71 22.27
N SER A 533 -7.84 -3.50 20.96
CA SER A 533 -6.98 -2.43 20.46
C SER A 533 -7.72 -1.10 20.38
N PRO A 534 -7.05 0.04 20.68
CA PRO A 534 -7.60 1.34 20.35
C PRO A 534 -7.74 1.52 18.84
N TYR A 535 -8.59 2.46 18.40
CA TYR A 535 -8.85 2.70 16.98
C TYR A 535 -7.57 3.11 16.25
N ASP A 536 -7.32 2.44 15.13
CA ASP A 536 -6.23 2.75 14.18
C ASP A 536 -6.80 2.62 12.77
N SER A 537 -6.41 3.51 11.87
CA SER A 537 -6.88 3.47 10.48
C SER A 537 -6.43 2.20 9.75
N GLY A 538 -5.36 1.56 10.21
CA GLY A 538 -4.80 0.35 9.62
C GLY A 538 -3.45 0.59 8.94
N SER A 539 -2.83 -0.50 8.49
CA SER A 539 -1.50 -0.46 7.89
C SER A 539 -1.57 -0.27 6.37
N TYR A 540 -1.70 0.98 5.94
CA TYR A 540 -1.70 1.42 4.54
C TYR A 540 -1.10 2.83 4.42
N ALA A 541 -0.98 3.38 3.21
CA ALA A 541 -0.42 4.71 2.92
C ALA A 541 0.93 4.97 3.62
N SER A 542 1.65 3.89 3.97
CA SER A 542 2.92 3.93 4.71
C SER A 542 2.84 4.66 6.05
N SER A 543 1.66 4.66 6.71
CA SER A 543 1.36 5.47 7.89
C SER A 543 1.99 4.95 9.19
N THR A 544 2.13 3.62 9.34
CA THR A 544 2.38 2.97 10.64
C THR A 544 3.63 3.52 11.36
N THR A 545 4.79 3.62 10.67
CA THR A 545 6.01 4.13 11.30
C THR A 545 5.83 5.56 11.77
N TYR A 546 5.24 6.41 10.92
CA TYR A 546 5.13 7.84 11.16
C TYR A 546 3.96 8.17 12.11
N VAL A 547 2.74 7.72 11.79
CA VAL A 547 1.53 8.11 12.53
C VAL A 547 1.39 7.30 13.82
N THR A 548 1.46 5.96 13.76
CA THR A 548 1.34 5.11 14.96
C THR A 548 2.59 5.24 15.84
N GLY A 549 3.78 5.46 15.25
CA GLY A 549 5.00 5.76 16.01
C GLY A 549 4.90 7.03 16.86
N MET A 550 4.28 8.10 16.34
CA MET A 550 4.00 9.32 17.12
C MET A 550 3.00 9.08 18.26
N ALA A 551 2.02 8.18 18.06
CA ALA A 551 1.14 7.76 19.14
C ALA A 551 1.91 7.02 20.24
N VAL A 552 2.89 6.17 19.87
CA VAL A 552 3.80 5.52 20.84
C VAL A 552 4.55 6.54 21.68
N GLN A 553 5.17 7.55 21.05
CA GLN A 553 5.87 8.61 21.77
C GLN A 553 4.98 9.31 22.80
N LYS A 554 3.77 9.71 22.37
CA LYS A 554 2.79 10.37 23.25
C LYS A 554 2.37 9.46 24.42
N ALA A 555 2.10 8.19 24.13
CA ALA A 555 1.68 7.24 25.16
C ALA A 555 2.79 6.97 26.18
N CYS A 556 4.06 6.84 25.73
CA CYS A 556 5.21 6.67 26.62
C CYS A 556 5.42 7.89 27.51
N THR A 557 5.31 9.12 26.98
CA THR A 557 5.40 10.36 27.76
C THR A 557 4.32 10.38 28.85
N GLN A 558 3.06 10.11 28.49
CA GLN A 558 1.97 10.05 29.46
C GLN A 558 2.14 8.93 30.49
N LEU A 559 2.72 7.80 30.09
CA LEU A 559 3.01 6.71 31.04
C LEU A 559 4.09 7.12 32.05
N LYS A 560 5.19 7.74 31.62
CA LYS A 560 6.23 8.26 32.53
C LYS A 560 5.65 9.21 33.57
N GLU A 561 4.83 10.19 33.15
CA GLU A 561 4.13 11.10 34.06
C GLU A 561 3.26 10.34 35.08
N ARG A 562 2.55 9.32 34.60
CA ARG A 562 1.68 8.49 35.46
C ARG A 562 2.46 7.63 36.45
N LEU A 563 3.61 7.06 36.02
CA LEU A 563 4.50 6.29 36.90
C LEU A 563 5.07 7.17 38.01
N CYS A 564 5.50 8.42 37.69
CA CYS A 564 5.93 9.41 38.67
C CYS A 564 4.77 9.74 39.67
N ALA A 565 3.53 9.91 39.19
CA ALA A 565 2.39 10.18 40.05
C ALA A 565 2.09 9.03 41.01
N ILE A 566 2.23 7.77 40.58
CA ILE A 566 2.07 6.58 41.44
C ILE A 566 3.19 6.52 42.49
N ALA A 567 4.45 6.77 42.09
CA ALA A 567 5.58 6.75 42.99
C ALA A 567 5.53 7.89 44.02
N ALA A 568 4.98 9.06 43.66
CA ALA A 568 4.82 10.21 44.55
C ALA A 568 4.01 9.88 45.80
N GLU A 569 2.96 9.07 45.70
CA GLU A 569 2.18 8.59 46.81
C GLU A 569 2.99 7.65 47.73
N ALA A 570 3.90 6.85 47.18
CA ALA A 570 4.72 5.93 47.96
C ALA A 570 5.89 6.65 48.65
N LEU A 571 6.44 7.68 48.00
CA LEU A 571 7.58 8.47 48.48
C LEU A 571 7.16 9.71 49.28
N GLU A 572 5.86 9.90 49.49
CA GLU A 572 5.26 11.03 50.23
C GLU A 572 5.79 12.40 49.75
N CYS A 573 5.88 12.60 48.43
CA CYS A 573 6.38 13.81 47.80
C CYS A 573 5.47 14.32 46.65
N ASP A 574 5.77 15.49 46.09
CA ASP A 574 5.08 15.97 44.88
C ASP A 574 5.59 15.24 43.65
N ALA A 575 4.71 14.88 42.72
CA ALA A 575 5.06 14.20 41.47
C ALA A 575 6.06 15.01 40.62
N ASN A 576 6.05 16.34 40.73
CA ASN A 576 6.99 17.23 40.05
C ASN A 576 8.43 17.16 40.60
N GLU A 577 8.64 16.52 41.77
CA GLU A 577 9.96 16.26 42.32
C GLU A 577 10.60 14.98 41.78
N LEU A 578 9.84 14.22 40.97
CA LEU A 578 10.22 12.93 40.42
C LEU A 578 10.50 13.00 38.93
N SER A 579 11.52 12.30 38.49
CA SER A 579 11.83 12.03 37.10
C SER A 579 11.82 10.54 36.80
N PHE A 580 11.64 10.19 35.54
CA PHE A 580 11.81 8.81 35.05
C PHE A 580 13.15 8.71 34.33
N GLU A 581 14.10 7.96 34.88
CA GLU A 581 15.45 7.81 34.40
C GLU A 581 15.92 6.36 34.52
N ASP A 582 16.66 5.87 33.53
CA ASP A 582 17.25 4.53 33.50
C ASP A 582 16.27 3.41 33.93
N GLY A 583 15.02 3.50 33.46
CA GLY A 583 13.98 2.50 33.75
C GLY A 583 13.49 2.46 35.20
N ARG A 584 13.58 3.57 35.95
CA ARG A 584 13.09 3.73 37.33
C ARG A 584 12.55 5.13 37.57
N VAL A 585 11.83 5.31 38.67
CA VAL A 585 11.40 6.64 39.12
C VAL A 585 12.36 7.12 40.19
N VAL A 586 12.91 8.33 40.01
CA VAL A 586 13.95 8.90 40.85
C VAL A 586 13.51 10.25 41.39
N ARG A 587 13.80 10.54 42.69
CA ARG A 587 13.71 11.86 43.28
C ARG A 587 15.11 12.50 43.31
N GLU A 588 15.37 13.38 42.36
CA GLU A 588 16.72 13.96 42.19
C GLU A 588 17.29 14.65 43.45
N ALA A 589 16.39 15.32 44.22
CA ALA A 589 16.80 16.08 45.39
C ALA A 589 17.32 15.21 46.55
N THR A 590 16.86 13.95 46.70
CA THR A 590 17.19 13.06 47.80
C THR A 590 17.99 11.83 47.36
N GLY A 591 17.96 11.51 46.07
CA GLY A 591 18.46 10.24 45.53
C GLY A 591 17.62 9.02 45.84
N GLU A 592 16.37 9.22 46.34
CA GLU A 592 15.41 8.14 46.54
C GLU A 592 14.97 7.64 45.16
N GLU A 593 14.86 6.31 45.02
CA GLU A 593 14.41 5.67 43.78
C GLU A 593 13.38 4.60 44.02
N MET A 594 12.52 4.37 43.03
CA MET A 594 11.52 3.33 43.05
C MET A 594 11.61 2.51 41.76
N SER A 595 11.71 1.18 41.91
CA SER A 595 11.75 0.27 40.76
C SER A 595 10.40 0.19 40.06
N LEU A 596 10.37 -0.20 38.78
CA LEU A 596 9.13 -0.40 38.02
C LEU A 596 8.23 -1.50 38.66
N VAL A 597 8.84 -2.54 39.25
CA VAL A 597 8.12 -3.60 39.97
C VAL A 597 7.43 -3.03 41.20
N ASP A 598 8.11 -2.17 41.97
CA ASP A 598 7.52 -1.53 43.14
C ASP A 598 6.41 -0.54 42.75
N VAL A 599 6.59 0.24 41.68
CA VAL A 599 5.53 1.13 41.15
C VAL A 599 4.31 0.33 40.73
N ALA A 600 4.51 -0.76 39.97
CA ALA A 600 3.41 -1.63 39.55
C ALA A 600 2.71 -2.28 40.73
N THR A 601 3.44 -2.80 41.72
CA THR A 601 2.90 -3.38 42.94
C THR A 601 2.08 -2.37 43.75
N LYS A 602 2.63 -1.13 43.90
CA LYS A 602 1.93 -0.03 44.57
C LYS A 602 0.59 0.26 43.91
N SER A 603 0.55 0.29 42.58
CA SER A 603 -0.69 0.55 41.85
C SER A 603 -1.78 -0.53 42.04
N GLN A 604 -1.38 -1.77 42.35
CA GLN A 604 -2.31 -2.88 42.56
C GLN A 604 -2.92 -2.93 43.97
N VAL A 605 -2.21 -2.44 44.96
CA VAL A 605 -2.61 -2.57 46.40
C VAL A 605 -3.17 -1.29 47.00
N SER A 606 -3.20 -0.21 46.26
CA SER A 606 -3.71 1.08 46.72
C SER A 606 -4.65 1.68 45.67
N ASN A 607 -5.41 2.68 46.07
CA ASN A 607 -6.38 3.35 45.21
C ASN A 607 -5.68 4.32 44.21
N CYS A 608 -4.58 3.85 43.63
CA CYS A 608 -3.74 4.60 42.71
C CYS A 608 -4.27 4.53 41.28
N LEU A 609 -3.62 5.33 40.42
CA LEU A 609 -3.85 5.29 38.97
C LEU A 609 -3.38 3.96 38.39
N ALA A 610 -4.08 3.46 37.39
CA ALA A 610 -3.60 2.31 36.63
C ALA A 610 -2.29 2.67 35.89
N PRO A 611 -1.27 1.81 35.90
CA PRO A 611 0.04 2.08 35.24
C PRO A 611 -0.04 1.83 33.73
N GLU A 612 -0.94 2.54 33.07
CA GLU A 612 -1.18 2.45 31.63
C GLU A 612 -1.51 3.82 31.04
N ALA A 613 -1.20 4.01 29.76
CA ALA A 613 -1.56 5.22 29.01
C ALA A 613 -2.01 4.86 27.60
N THR A 614 -3.03 5.58 27.14
CA THR A 614 -3.53 5.46 25.77
C THR A 614 -3.39 6.79 25.07
N ALA A 615 -2.76 6.80 23.91
CA ALA A 615 -2.62 8.01 23.10
C ALA A 615 -3.00 7.76 21.64
N MET A 616 -3.43 8.84 21.00
CA MET A 616 -3.82 8.89 19.60
C MET A 616 -3.03 10.00 18.91
N HIS A 617 -2.67 9.76 17.65
CA HIS A 617 -2.06 10.75 16.78
C HIS A 617 -2.71 10.74 15.40
N SER A 618 -2.97 11.93 14.87
CA SER A 618 -3.24 12.20 13.47
C SER A 618 -2.36 13.38 13.06
N SER A 619 -1.68 13.26 11.93
CA SER A 619 -0.77 14.29 11.48
C SER A 619 -1.46 15.26 10.51
N PRO A 620 -1.30 16.59 10.68
CA PRO A 620 -1.78 17.57 9.73
C PRO A 620 -0.95 17.62 8.43
N VAL A 621 0.22 16.97 8.42
CA VAL A 621 1.16 16.94 7.28
C VAL A 621 1.51 15.49 6.94
N SER A 622 1.98 15.28 5.70
CA SER A 622 2.43 13.97 5.21
C SER A 622 3.85 14.11 4.62
N PRO A 623 4.88 14.20 5.48
CA PRO A 623 6.24 14.49 5.01
C PRO A 623 6.74 13.40 4.06
N PRO A 624 7.25 13.79 2.86
CA PRO A 624 7.63 12.81 1.86
C PRO A 624 8.99 12.17 2.18
N PRO A 625 9.08 10.83 2.13
CA PRO A 625 10.34 10.15 1.88
C PRO A 625 10.76 10.37 0.44
N PHE A 626 12.09 10.31 0.18
CA PHE A 626 12.67 10.41 -1.15
C PHE A 626 13.56 9.21 -1.46
N MET A 627 13.69 8.88 -2.75
CA MET A 627 14.50 7.75 -3.19
C MET A 627 15.09 8.01 -4.56
N VAL A 628 16.33 7.57 -4.76
CA VAL A 628 16.99 7.48 -6.06
C VAL A 628 17.29 6.02 -6.36
N GLY A 629 17.04 5.59 -7.59
CA GLY A 629 17.37 4.25 -8.07
C GLY A 629 18.13 4.30 -9.38
N MET A 630 19.16 3.46 -9.53
CA MET A 630 19.96 3.31 -10.74
C MET A 630 20.06 1.85 -11.12
N ALA A 631 19.76 1.56 -12.39
CA ALA A 631 19.78 0.21 -12.95
C ALA A 631 20.89 0.07 -14.01
N GLU A 632 21.61 -1.05 -13.98
CA GLU A 632 22.47 -1.53 -15.07
C GLU A 632 21.87 -2.80 -15.64
N ILE A 633 21.64 -2.80 -16.96
CA ILE A 633 21.10 -3.96 -17.67
C ILE A 633 22.12 -4.50 -18.69
N GLU A 634 21.98 -5.77 -19.02
CA GLU A 634 22.51 -6.37 -20.25
C GLU A 634 21.33 -6.78 -21.13
N LEU A 635 21.31 -6.25 -22.35
CA LEU A 635 20.26 -6.52 -23.33
C LEU A 635 20.84 -7.32 -24.49
N ASP A 636 20.20 -8.41 -24.84
CA ASP A 636 20.47 -9.19 -26.04
C ASP A 636 19.58 -8.64 -27.17
N ARG A 637 20.21 -8.03 -28.20
CA ARG A 637 19.50 -7.39 -29.31
C ARG A 637 18.77 -8.36 -30.24
N GLU A 638 19.18 -9.62 -30.27
CA GLU A 638 18.55 -10.62 -31.14
C GLU A 638 17.28 -11.20 -30.51
N THR A 639 17.29 -11.40 -29.20
CA THR A 639 16.18 -12.00 -28.47
C THR A 639 15.29 -11.00 -27.74
N GLY A 640 15.76 -9.77 -27.53
CA GLY A 640 15.09 -8.76 -26.71
C GLY A 640 15.13 -9.03 -25.22
N VAL A 641 15.85 -10.05 -24.78
CA VAL A 641 15.95 -10.41 -23.35
C VAL A 641 16.76 -9.35 -22.61
N VAL A 642 16.19 -8.83 -21.53
CA VAL A 642 16.82 -7.86 -20.62
C VAL A 642 17.17 -8.55 -19.32
N GLU A 643 18.43 -8.51 -18.95
CA GLU A 643 18.94 -9.00 -17.66
C GLU A 643 19.34 -7.79 -16.79
N VAL A 644 18.75 -7.67 -15.59
CA VAL A 644 19.15 -6.66 -14.62
C VAL A 644 20.39 -7.14 -13.89
N LEU A 645 21.54 -6.54 -14.14
CA LEU A 645 22.82 -6.93 -13.55
C LEU A 645 23.02 -6.36 -12.15
N ASN A 646 22.77 -5.04 -12.03
CA ASN A 646 22.94 -4.29 -10.80
C ASN A 646 21.80 -3.30 -10.64
N TYR A 647 21.32 -3.20 -9.41
CA TYR A 647 20.42 -2.14 -9.00
C TYR A 647 20.96 -1.49 -7.72
N ALA A 648 21.19 -0.20 -7.75
CA ALA A 648 21.59 0.59 -6.59
C ALA A 648 20.49 1.56 -6.21
N SER A 649 20.25 1.72 -4.93
CA SER A 649 19.26 2.66 -4.43
C SER A 649 19.70 3.30 -3.13
N VAL A 650 19.41 4.60 -2.99
CA VAL A 650 19.57 5.34 -1.74
C VAL A 650 18.24 5.97 -1.37
N VAL A 651 17.83 5.75 -0.12
CA VAL A 651 16.53 6.16 0.39
C VAL A 651 16.70 7.15 1.54
N ASP A 652 15.96 8.24 1.49
CA ASP A 652 15.71 9.14 2.60
C ASP A 652 14.34 8.84 3.22
N CYS A 653 14.33 8.07 4.30
CA CYS A 653 13.17 7.83 5.14
C CYS A 653 13.30 8.51 6.52
N GLY A 654 14.00 9.62 6.60
CA GLY A 654 14.39 10.22 7.87
C GLY A 654 15.40 9.36 8.61
N ILE A 655 15.19 9.14 9.88
CA ILE A 655 15.98 8.17 10.67
C ILE A 655 15.33 6.78 10.53
N PRO A 656 15.97 5.80 9.90
CA PRO A 656 15.44 4.44 9.84
C PRO A 656 15.42 3.83 11.26
N ILE A 657 14.22 3.54 11.78
CA ILE A 657 14.07 2.97 13.14
C ILE A 657 14.82 1.65 13.28
N ASN A 658 14.70 0.79 12.26
CA ASN A 658 15.45 -0.46 12.14
C ASN A 658 16.05 -0.58 10.73
N PRO A 659 17.34 -0.26 10.55
CA PRO A 659 17.96 -0.26 9.21
C PRO A 659 17.91 -1.59 8.48
N ALA A 660 17.99 -2.72 9.19
CA ALA A 660 17.91 -4.05 8.55
C ALA A 660 16.50 -4.32 8.00
N LEU A 661 15.44 -4.02 8.77
CA LEU A 661 14.06 -4.21 8.32
C LEU A 661 13.70 -3.21 7.21
N ALA A 662 14.17 -1.95 7.32
CA ALA A 662 13.99 -0.95 6.27
C ALA A 662 14.63 -1.39 4.95
N ARG A 663 15.86 -1.94 4.99
CA ARG A 663 16.56 -2.46 3.80
C ARG A 663 15.79 -3.60 3.15
N ILE A 664 15.28 -4.57 3.91
CA ILE A 664 14.50 -5.68 3.38
C ILE A 664 13.23 -5.18 2.68
N GLN A 665 12.57 -4.14 3.24
CA GLN A 665 11.43 -3.52 2.59
C GLN A 665 11.81 -2.85 1.26
N ALA A 666 12.95 -2.18 1.21
CA ALA A 666 13.44 -1.55 -0.02
C ALA A 666 13.80 -2.58 -1.09
N GLU A 667 14.58 -3.60 -0.73
CA GLU A 667 14.94 -4.70 -1.65
C GLU A 667 13.70 -5.39 -2.21
N GLY A 668 12.71 -5.71 -1.35
CA GLY A 668 11.47 -6.34 -1.78
C GLY A 668 10.61 -5.46 -2.71
N GLY A 669 10.58 -4.14 -2.49
CA GLY A 669 9.87 -3.21 -3.38
C GLY A 669 10.57 -3.03 -4.73
N ILE A 670 11.90 -2.98 -4.74
CA ILE A 670 12.69 -2.94 -5.98
C ILE A 670 12.42 -4.17 -6.84
N VAL A 671 12.37 -5.37 -6.24
CA VAL A 671 12.03 -6.61 -6.96
C VAL A 671 10.64 -6.53 -7.59
N GLN A 672 9.64 -6.03 -6.85
CA GLN A 672 8.30 -5.80 -7.40
C GLN A 672 8.31 -4.79 -8.56
N GLY A 673 9.11 -3.72 -8.45
CA GLY A 673 9.27 -2.74 -9.52
C GLY A 673 9.95 -3.31 -10.78
N ILE A 674 10.93 -4.20 -10.62
CA ILE A 674 11.56 -4.94 -11.74
C ILE A 674 10.51 -5.84 -12.42
N GLY A 675 9.71 -6.58 -11.63
CA GLY A 675 8.61 -7.41 -12.14
C GLY A 675 7.60 -6.62 -12.95
N HIS A 676 7.14 -5.50 -12.42
CA HIS A 676 6.26 -4.56 -13.12
C HIS A 676 6.83 -4.08 -14.46
N THR A 677 8.14 -3.86 -14.51
CA THR A 677 8.78 -3.31 -15.69
C THR A 677 8.98 -4.34 -16.79
N LEU A 678 9.33 -5.59 -16.46
CA LEU A 678 9.86 -6.57 -17.42
C LEU A 678 9.05 -7.86 -17.56
N MET A 679 8.11 -8.18 -16.65
CA MET A 679 7.58 -9.55 -16.57
C MET A 679 6.08 -9.66 -16.28
N GLU A 680 5.58 -8.86 -15.32
CA GLU A 680 4.24 -9.03 -14.78
C GLU A 680 3.19 -8.44 -15.72
N ASP A 681 2.54 -9.30 -16.48
CA ASP A 681 1.53 -8.94 -17.46
C ASP A 681 0.19 -9.60 -17.12
N VAL A 682 -0.90 -8.86 -17.30
CA VAL A 682 -2.28 -9.37 -17.20
C VAL A 682 -2.97 -9.10 -18.52
N THR A 683 -3.21 -10.17 -19.27
CA THR A 683 -3.92 -10.10 -20.55
C THR A 683 -5.32 -10.68 -20.43
N ARG A 684 -6.19 -10.29 -21.34
CA ARG A 684 -7.58 -10.70 -21.34
C ARG A 684 -8.02 -11.26 -22.69
N THR A 685 -8.98 -12.16 -22.63
CA THR A 685 -9.70 -12.58 -23.83
C THR A 685 -10.66 -11.46 -24.28
N PRO A 686 -11.17 -11.49 -25.54
CA PRO A 686 -12.20 -10.55 -25.98
C PRO A 686 -13.50 -10.57 -25.16
N LYS A 687 -13.67 -11.56 -24.29
CA LYS A 687 -14.81 -11.69 -23.36
C LYS A 687 -14.49 -11.25 -21.93
N GLY A 688 -13.34 -10.58 -21.70
CA GLY A 688 -12.94 -10.04 -20.39
C GLY A 688 -12.30 -11.05 -19.43
N ARG A 689 -12.12 -12.34 -19.81
CA ARG A 689 -11.48 -13.34 -18.95
C ARG A 689 -9.97 -13.14 -18.92
N ILE A 690 -9.38 -13.13 -17.72
CA ILE A 690 -7.94 -13.08 -17.49
C ILE A 690 -7.29 -14.40 -17.91
N ARG A 691 -6.13 -14.33 -18.58
CA ARG A 691 -5.36 -15.50 -19.05
C ARG A 691 -4.33 -15.95 -18.01
N GLU A 692 -3.71 -15.00 -17.31
CA GLU A 692 -2.66 -15.22 -16.32
C GLU A 692 -3.28 -15.51 -14.94
N SER A 693 -3.99 -16.64 -14.83
CA SER A 693 -4.74 -17.02 -13.63
C SER A 693 -3.96 -17.87 -12.62
N SER A 694 -2.71 -18.17 -12.89
CA SER A 694 -1.86 -19.00 -12.02
C SER A 694 -0.41 -18.54 -12.06
N LEU A 695 0.40 -18.99 -11.09
CA LEU A 695 1.85 -18.74 -11.07
C LEU A 695 2.64 -19.46 -12.19
N PHE A 696 1.99 -20.31 -13.01
CA PHE A 696 2.58 -20.84 -14.22
C PHE A 696 2.53 -19.86 -15.39
N THR A 697 1.48 -19.05 -15.44
CA THR A 697 1.24 -18.10 -16.53
C THR A 697 1.57 -16.66 -16.12
N TYR A 698 1.38 -16.31 -14.86
CA TYR A 698 1.78 -15.02 -14.29
C TYR A 698 3.21 -15.10 -13.75
N ARG A 699 4.13 -14.35 -14.36
CA ARG A 699 5.56 -14.43 -14.06
C ARG A 699 5.95 -13.42 -13.01
N LEU A 700 6.44 -13.92 -11.87
CA LEU A 700 7.07 -13.10 -10.82
C LEU A 700 8.59 -13.17 -10.98
N PRO A 701 9.33 -12.08 -10.68
CA PRO A 701 10.77 -12.11 -10.62
C PRO A 701 11.29 -13.16 -9.63
N THR A 702 12.25 -13.93 -10.05
CA THR A 702 13.01 -14.84 -9.20
C THR A 702 14.34 -14.21 -8.80
N ARG A 703 15.11 -14.88 -7.95
CA ARG A 703 16.46 -14.44 -7.58
C ARG A 703 17.41 -14.32 -8.79
N LEU A 704 17.14 -15.04 -9.87
CA LEU A 704 17.94 -14.98 -11.08
C LEU A 704 17.65 -13.73 -11.93
N ASP A 705 16.47 -13.17 -11.80
CA ASP A 705 16.00 -12.03 -12.63
C ASP A 705 16.40 -10.66 -12.08
N THR A 706 16.88 -10.58 -10.84
CA THR A 706 17.03 -9.30 -10.14
C THR A 706 18.47 -8.81 -9.98
N GLY A 707 19.46 -9.61 -10.38
CA GLY A 707 20.88 -9.26 -10.27
C GLY A 707 21.31 -8.94 -8.83
N ARG A 708 22.25 -7.99 -8.69
CA ARG A 708 22.71 -7.50 -7.40
C ARG A 708 21.96 -6.24 -7.01
N ILE A 709 21.19 -6.30 -5.94
CA ILE A 709 20.52 -5.12 -5.35
C ILE A 709 21.36 -4.60 -4.18
N ARG A 710 21.61 -3.29 -4.14
CA ARG A 710 22.26 -2.57 -3.05
C ARG A 710 21.37 -1.43 -2.60
N VAL A 711 21.10 -1.36 -1.30
CA VAL A 711 20.29 -0.30 -0.69
C VAL A 711 21.06 0.33 0.46
N GLU A 712 21.18 1.66 0.43
CA GLU A 712 21.70 2.47 1.50
C GLU A 712 20.75 3.61 1.86
N PHE A 713 21.03 4.31 2.98
CA PHE A 713 20.16 5.35 3.49
C PHE A 713 20.93 6.66 3.62
N GLU A 714 20.31 7.76 3.21
CA GLU A 714 20.69 9.11 3.59
C GLU A 714 19.74 9.59 4.69
N ASN A 715 20.30 9.97 5.82
CA ASN A 715 19.50 10.42 6.93
C ASN A 715 19.17 11.91 6.80
N SER A 716 17.89 12.24 6.79
CA SER A 716 17.33 13.53 7.16
C SER A 716 16.73 13.41 8.58
N TYR A 717 16.24 14.49 9.13
CA TYR A 717 15.54 14.48 10.41
C TYR A 717 14.19 15.16 10.24
N GLU A 718 13.11 14.38 10.30
CA GLU A 718 11.75 14.91 10.20
C GLU A 718 11.24 15.34 11.59
N PRO A 719 11.10 16.65 11.84
CA PRO A 719 10.73 17.11 13.17
C PRO A 719 9.31 16.72 13.61
N THR A 720 8.43 16.38 12.66
CA THR A 720 7.06 15.96 12.95
C THR A 720 6.92 14.44 13.09
N GLY A 721 8.01 13.69 12.83
CA GLY A 721 8.02 12.23 12.89
C GLY A 721 8.68 11.67 14.14
N PRO A 722 8.35 10.42 14.52
CA PRO A 722 8.92 9.80 15.71
C PRO A 722 10.42 9.61 15.52
N PHE A 723 11.23 10.18 16.44
CA PHE A 723 12.71 10.13 16.39
C PHE A 723 13.29 10.63 15.06
N GLY A 724 12.58 11.49 14.33
CA GLY A 724 12.99 12.01 13.04
C GLY A 724 12.72 11.09 11.85
N ALA A 725 11.92 10.04 12.02
CA ALA A 725 11.59 9.08 10.97
C ALA A 725 10.48 9.59 10.03
N LYS A 726 10.56 9.17 8.78
CA LYS A 726 9.50 9.20 7.77
C LYS A 726 9.11 7.77 7.40
N SER A 727 8.24 7.62 6.41
CA SER A 727 7.85 6.31 5.90
C SER A 727 8.89 5.71 4.94
N ILE A 728 8.74 4.40 4.63
CA ILE A 728 9.52 3.70 3.59
C ILE A 728 8.65 2.69 2.82
N GLY A 729 7.44 2.39 3.30
CA GLY A 729 6.67 1.23 2.84
C GLY A 729 6.39 1.17 1.34
N GLU A 730 6.12 2.28 0.69
CA GLU A 730 5.62 2.33 -0.70
C GLU A 730 6.60 2.93 -1.70
N ILE A 731 7.41 3.89 -1.31
CA ILE A 731 8.34 4.59 -2.23
C ILE A 731 9.26 3.63 -3.00
N VAL A 732 9.60 2.52 -2.40
CA VAL A 732 10.62 1.57 -2.83
C VAL A 732 10.31 0.78 -4.11
N ILE A 733 9.08 0.88 -4.64
CA ILE A 733 8.67 0.24 -5.91
C ILE A 733 8.77 1.19 -7.12
N ASN A 734 8.94 2.49 -6.90
CA ASN A 734 8.66 3.48 -7.93
C ASN A 734 9.83 3.71 -8.91
N THR A 735 11.08 3.58 -8.48
CA THR A 735 12.25 3.94 -9.28
C THR A 735 12.70 2.89 -10.32
N PRO A 736 12.40 1.57 -10.22
CA PRO A 736 12.86 0.60 -11.21
C PRO A 736 12.36 0.86 -12.63
N ALA A 737 11.07 1.17 -12.80
CA ALA A 737 10.48 1.34 -14.13
C ALA A 737 11.16 2.45 -14.95
N PRO A 738 11.30 3.69 -14.50
CA PRO A 738 11.98 4.72 -15.29
C PRO A 738 13.47 4.44 -15.48
N ALA A 739 14.17 3.87 -14.49
CA ALA A 739 15.59 3.56 -14.60
C ALA A 739 15.87 2.46 -15.65
N ILE A 740 15.09 1.37 -15.63
CA ILE A 740 15.25 0.27 -16.59
C ILE A 740 14.81 0.71 -17.97
N THR A 741 13.72 1.46 -18.10
CA THR A 741 13.25 1.96 -19.41
C THR A 741 14.28 2.86 -20.08
N GLN A 742 14.95 3.75 -19.32
CA GLN A 742 16.06 4.54 -19.87
C GLN A 742 17.21 3.66 -20.30
N ALA A 743 17.60 2.67 -19.50
CA ALA A 743 18.68 1.77 -19.86
C ALA A 743 18.37 0.98 -21.15
N ILE A 744 17.11 0.55 -21.36
CA ILE A 744 16.66 -0.09 -22.59
C ILE A 744 16.73 0.89 -23.78
N TYR A 745 16.26 2.12 -23.62
CA TYR A 745 16.40 3.14 -24.65
C TYR A 745 17.86 3.33 -25.07
N ARG A 746 18.77 3.46 -24.13
CA ARG A 746 20.20 3.65 -24.42
C ARG A 746 20.82 2.45 -25.14
N ALA A 747 20.32 1.24 -24.87
CA ALA A 747 20.77 0.02 -25.55
C ALA A 747 20.20 -0.13 -26.97
N THR A 748 18.99 0.41 -27.25
CA THR A 748 18.22 0.14 -28.46
C THR A 748 17.98 1.38 -29.32
N GLY A 749 17.96 2.59 -28.74
CA GLY A 749 17.53 3.83 -29.38
C GLY A 749 16.01 4.02 -29.45
N VAL A 750 15.22 3.17 -28.76
CA VAL A 750 13.75 3.20 -28.79
C VAL A 750 13.17 3.39 -27.40
N TRP A 751 12.29 4.41 -27.24
CA TRP A 751 11.54 4.61 -26.01
C TRP A 751 10.33 3.66 -25.93
N HIS A 752 10.25 2.91 -24.84
CA HIS A 752 9.09 2.10 -24.51
C HIS A 752 8.22 2.86 -23.50
N ARG A 753 6.96 3.10 -23.87
CA ARG A 753 6.00 3.87 -23.07
C ARG A 753 4.84 3.01 -22.55
N GLU A 754 4.93 1.70 -22.75
CA GLU A 754 4.00 0.71 -22.22
C GLU A 754 4.74 -0.28 -21.32
N LEU A 755 4.15 -0.61 -20.15
CA LEU A 755 4.64 -1.62 -19.24
C LEU A 755 3.67 -2.82 -19.16
N PRO A 756 4.22 -4.06 -19.05
CA PRO A 756 5.65 -4.42 -19.00
C PRO A 756 6.31 -4.34 -20.38
N ILE A 757 7.64 -4.14 -20.38
CA ILE A 757 8.47 -4.18 -21.59
C ILE A 757 8.93 -5.62 -21.80
N LEU A 758 8.21 -6.37 -22.60
CA LEU A 758 8.52 -7.77 -22.90
C LEU A 758 9.55 -7.89 -24.05
N PRO A 759 10.27 -9.02 -24.16
CA PRO A 759 11.28 -9.21 -25.22
C PRO A 759 10.77 -8.94 -26.64
N GLU A 760 9.55 -9.36 -26.96
CA GLU A 760 8.90 -9.10 -28.25
C GLU A 760 8.67 -7.61 -28.52
N HIS A 761 8.41 -6.81 -27.49
CA HIS A 761 8.27 -5.35 -27.66
C HIS A 761 9.60 -4.72 -28.08
N ILE A 762 10.73 -5.25 -27.60
CA ILE A 762 12.07 -4.75 -27.92
C ILE A 762 12.47 -5.14 -29.35
N VAL A 763 12.30 -6.44 -29.70
CA VAL A 763 12.70 -6.96 -31.02
C VAL A 763 11.86 -6.38 -32.16
N LEU A 764 10.57 -6.16 -31.93
CA LEU A 764 9.64 -5.66 -32.94
C LEU A 764 9.59 -4.12 -33.02
N ALA A 765 10.22 -3.43 -32.06
CA ALA A 765 10.25 -1.97 -32.05
C ALA A 765 11.07 -1.40 -33.23
N LYS A 766 10.57 -0.31 -33.77
CA LYS A 766 11.29 0.47 -34.80
C LYS A 766 11.75 1.78 -34.18
N PRO A 767 12.95 2.29 -34.54
CA PRO A 767 13.35 3.63 -34.13
C PRO A 767 12.27 4.67 -34.53
N GLU A 768 11.99 5.60 -33.64
CA GLU A 768 11.17 6.77 -33.97
C GLU A 768 11.93 7.59 -35.04
N GLU A 769 11.28 7.90 -36.19
CA GLU A 769 11.85 8.71 -37.27
C GLU A 769 12.09 10.18 -36.87
#